data_d1e497226f4aadc2245526f5573d0466
#
_entry.id   d1e497226f4aadc2245526f5573d0466
#
_cell.length_a   1.000
_cell.length_b   1.000
_cell.length_c   1.000
_cell.angle_alpha   90.00
_cell.angle_beta   90.00
_cell.angle_gamma   90.00
#
_symmetry.space_group_name_H-M   'P 1'
#
loop_
_entity.id
_entity.type
_entity.pdbx_description
1 polymer ?
#
loop_
_entity_poly.entity_id
_entity_poly.type
_entity_poly.pdbx_seq_one_letter_code
_entity_poly.pdbx_strand_id
1 'polypeptide(L)'
;VLAADITPAQRNFFETKIRPVLSKECFECHASKAKKIGGKLLLDTAAGLKKGGESGSPMVAGKPEDSLIVHALKWQDDLEMPPENPLPEAVIADFIHWIEMGAQVPPDAKAKKNASSETQPVRVYEPGDLWSFQAIQNPAPPIAEGGMWSRTPIDRFAFEKMSEQGLKPAADASPRVLMRRLYVDLIGLPPSFEEMETFEAAFESDAPLATALLVDGLLASPHFGERWGRHWLDVARYAESNGNDGLSRNASFPNAWRYRDYVIDSFNRDTPYNQFLTEQIAGDLLEADSDAERDRFLVATGFLALGAKPATAMNTNFAMDVVADQIDVIGSGILGLSVACARCHDHKFDPIPTRDYYAMAGFFTSSETLWGIAANEKLTAPPTPLHVLKTPPNVPAPPEALKLMEETEALEMRNYPRPKKEHTYAPGTPVAMGVRDRKAPANCKINLKGDAKKLGEAVPRGFLTACENEALRDISIPPEQSGRRQLAEWIVHPKHPQTARVMVNRIWAHLFGRGLVGTPDDFGVYGEKPTHPELLDYLATKFVTEHDGSVKAMIRSIVLSRTYQLDSRSTSEAIRSDPDNRWLARHLRRRMDAETLRDSVLKASGDLNPEPAEGSPIRHLELLVNRAPDLHKPSNHRSIYLCMLRNSQPKELAAFDLPDSLKVAGKRNETMLPSQSLFLLNSDFVIAQAEIFASSLDARSEVDARIQTIWKRALNRAPTPTELSDARSLVETMQPRSQAWSVLCQALLATNEFRYVD
;
A
#
# COMPACT_ATOMS: atom_id res chain seq x y z
N VAL A 1 9.25 -16.94 50.87
CA VAL A 1 8.08 -17.16 50.02
C VAL A 1 8.61 -17.24 48.58
N LEU A 2 8.54 -18.43 47.97
CA LEU A 2 8.97 -18.70 46.58
C LEU A 2 8.18 -17.74 45.65
N ALA A 3 8.88 -17.04 44.78
CA ALA A 3 8.29 -16.18 43.74
C ALA A 3 7.41 -17.08 42.85
N ALA A 4 6.10 -16.87 42.91
CA ALA A 4 5.19 -17.51 41.96
C ALA A 4 5.50 -16.97 40.56
N ASP A 5 5.67 -17.85 39.60
CA ASP A 5 5.90 -17.47 38.21
C ASP A 5 4.72 -16.64 37.70
N ILE A 6 5.03 -15.52 37.04
CA ILE A 6 4.03 -14.64 36.43
C ILE A 6 3.24 -15.40 35.37
N THR A 7 1.92 -15.44 35.50
CA THR A 7 1.06 -16.10 34.51
C THR A 7 1.05 -15.34 33.17
N PRO A 8 0.75 -16.02 32.05
CA PRO A 8 0.62 -15.36 30.74
C PRO A 8 -0.39 -14.18 30.77
N ALA A 9 -1.50 -14.32 31.51
CA ALA A 9 -2.53 -13.29 31.63
C ALA A 9 -2.00 -12.06 32.37
N GLN A 10 -1.32 -12.26 33.52
CA GLN A 10 -0.70 -11.17 34.30
C GLN A 10 0.39 -10.45 33.50
N ARG A 11 1.22 -11.21 32.76
CA ARG A 11 2.23 -10.65 31.87
C ARG A 11 1.59 -9.78 30.79
N ASN A 12 0.58 -10.31 30.09
CA ASN A 12 -0.12 -9.58 29.03
C ASN A 12 -0.75 -8.29 29.58
N PHE A 13 -1.41 -8.36 30.74
CA PHE A 13 -2.03 -7.19 31.37
C PHE A 13 -0.97 -6.13 31.68
N PHE A 14 0.14 -6.50 32.30
CA PHE A 14 1.23 -5.56 32.61
C PHE A 14 1.80 -4.92 31.35
N GLU A 15 2.09 -5.70 30.29
CA GLU A 15 2.70 -5.19 29.07
C GLU A 15 1.76 -4.30 28.23
N THR A 16 0.45 -4.58 28.28
CA THR A 16 -0.54 -3.85 27.45
C THR A 16 -1.18 -2.67 28.19
N LYS A 17 -1.28 -2.70 29.53
CA LYS A 17 -2.01 -1.70 30.32
C LYS A 17 -1.09 -0.87 31.22
N ILE A 18 -0.11 -1.48 31.87
CA ILE A 18 0.69 -0.81 32.90
C ILE A 18 1.99 -0.23 32.33
N ARG A 19 2.79 -1.05 31.63
CA ARG A 19 4.09 -0.61 31.08
C ARG A 19 3.97 0.59 30.13
N PRO A 20 2.99 0.70 29.21
CA PRO A 20 2.88 1.88 28.35
C PRO A 20 2.68 3.17 29.14
N VAL A 21 1.87 3.13 30.20
CA VAL A 21 1.63 4.30 31.05
C VAL A 21 2.88 4.68 31.85
N LEU A 22 3.54 3.70 32.47
CA LEU A 22 4.83 3.94 33.17
C LEU A 22 5.87 4.56 32.23
N SER A 23 5.96 4.03 31.00
CA SER A 23 6.92 4.52 30.00
C SER A 23 6.63 5.96 29.58
N LYS A 24 5.36 6.30 29.36
CA LYS A 24 4.97 7.61 28.84
C LYS A 24 4.95 8.69 29.92
N GLU A 25 4.43 8.36 31.10
CA GLU A 25 4.08 9.36 32.13
C GLU A 25 5.05 9.38 33.31
N CYS A 26 5.89 8.33 33.50
CA CYS A 26 6.71 8.20 34.72
C CYS A 26 8.22 8.11 34.44
N PHE A 27 8.67 7.53 33.31
CA PHE A 27 10.08 7.25 33.06
C PHE A 27 10.94 8.48 32.83
N GLU A 28 10.36 9.65 32.53
CA GLU A 28 11.12 10.88 32.42
C GLU A 28 11.84 11.22 33.75
N CYS A 29 11.19 10.94 34.90
CA CYS A 29 11.74 11.21 36.24
C CYS A 29 12.09 9.95 37.02
N HIS A 30 11.54 8.77 36.68
CA HIS A 30 11.66 7.55 37.46
C HIS A 30 12.29 6.37 36.70
N ALA A 31 13.20 6.66 35.77
CA ALA A 31 13.95 5.62 35.05
C ALA A 31 15.46 5.74 35.28
N SER A 32 16.19 4.64 35.07
CA SER A 32 17.63 4.56 35.21
C SER A 32 18.39 5.53 34.27
N LYS A 33 17.78 6.03 33.21
CA LYS A 33 18.33 7.00 32.24
C LYS A 33 17.86 8.45 32.51
N ALA A 34 17.06 8.69 33.53
CA ALA A 34 16.60 10.04 33.86
C ALA A 34 17.76 10.93 34.29
N LYS A 35 17.74 12.22 33.90
CA LYS A 35 18.77 13.20 34.28
C LYS A 35 18.91 13.35 35.80
N LYS A 36 17.78 13.24 36.51
CA LYS A 36 17.69 13.22 37.96
C LYS A 36 16.56 12.26 38.35
N ILE A 37 16.90 11.26 39.18
CA ILE A 37 15.93 10.24 39.60
C ILE A 37 15.12 10.82 40.77
N GLY A 38 13.81 11.03 40.56
CA GLY A 38 12.87 11.52 41.54
C GLY A 38 12.73 10.52 42.72
N GLY A 39 12.89 10.98 43.97
CA GLY A 39 12.73 10.13 45.16
C GLY A 39 13.56 8.86 45.16
N LYS A 40 14.64 8.78 44.37
CA LYS A 40 15.45 7.56 44.12
C LYS A 40 14.60 6.32 43.71
N LEU A 41 13.40 6.55 43.22
CA LEU A 41 12.48 5.50 42.77
C LEU A 41 12.72 5.16 41.29
N LEU A 42 12.95 3.90 41.00
CA LEU A 42 13.08 3.39 39.63
C LEU A 42 11.82 2.55 39.28
N LEU A 43 11.09 2.98 38.26
CA LEU A 43 9.90 2.30 37.74
C LEU A 43 10.14 1.57 36.43
N ASP A 44 11.35 1.72 35.84
CA ASP A 44 11.76 1.11 34.58
C ASP A 44 12.36 -0.31 34.72
N THR A 45 12.56 -0.78 35.94
CA THR A 45 13.11 -2.10 36.24
C THR A 45 12.29 -2.84 37.28
N ALA A 46 12.17 -4.16 37.14
CA ALA A 46 11.50 -5.03 38.14
C ALA A 46 12.21 -4.96 39.49
N ALA A 47 13.55 -4.85 39.50
CA ALA A 47 14.33 -4.67 40.69
C ALA A 47 14.05 -3.33 41.36
N GLY A 48 13.92 -2.24 40.58
CA GLY A 48 13.60 -0.90 41.09
C GLY A 48 12.23 -0.81 41.70
N LEU A 49 11.22 -1.35 41.02
CA LEU A 49 9.85 -1.45 41.51
C LEU A 49 9.73 -2.22 42.85
N LYS A 50 10.54 -3.30 43.02
CA LYS A 50 10.60 -4.06 44.27
C LYS A 50 11.37 -3.37 45.36
N LYS A 51 12.46 -2.64 45.01
CA LYS A 51 13.32 -1.93 45.96
C LYS A 51 12.63 -0.72 46.59
N GLY A 52 11.78 -0.03 45.77
CA GLY A 52 11.14 1.23 46.15
C GLY A 52 12.12 2.42 46.12
N GLY A 53 11.59 3.57 46.58
CA GLY A 53 12.31 4.84 46.68
C GLY A 53 12.49 5.33 48.12
N GLU A 54 12.81 6.64 48.28
CA GLU A 54 12.98 7.29 49.59
C GLU A 54 11.73 7.22 50.49
N SER A 55 10.53 7.23 49.88
CA SER A 55 9.25 7.13 50.59
C SER A 55 8.80 5.68 50.87
N GLY A 56 9.59 4.68 50.48
CA GLY A 56 9.30 3.26 50.69
C GLY A 56 8.94 2.51 49.42
N SER A 57 8.25 1.38 49.58
CA SER A 57 7.76 0.55 48.44
C SER A 57 6.61 1.22 47.71
N PRO A 58 6.66 1.34 46.38
CA PRO A 58 5.56 1.94 45.64
C PRO A 58 4.31 1.09 45.63
N MET A 59 4.40 -0.22 45.92
CA MET A 59 3.29 -1.17 45.81
C MET A 59 3.31 -2.16 46.97
N VAL A 60 2.11 -2.52 47.42
CA VAL A 60 1.84 -3.65 48.32
C VAL A 60 0.96 -4.65 47.60
N ALA A 61 1.51 -5.81 47.26
CA ALA A 61 0.82 -6.83 46.45
C ALA A 61 -0.51 -7.23 47.08
N GLY A 62 -1.57 -7.19 46.28
CA GLY A 62 -2.94 -7.48 46.70
C GLY A 62 -3.63 -6.40 47.54
N LYS A 63 -2.98 -5.24 47.77
CA LYS A 63 -3.48 -4.16 48.59
C LYS A 63 -3.32 -2.80 47.90
N PRO A 64 -4.25 -2.42 47.02
CA PRO A 64 -4.17 -1.14 46.32
C PRO A 64 -4.22 0.06 47.29
N GLU A 65 -5.03 -0.04 48.35
CA GLU A 65 -5.22 1.00 49.36
C GLU A 65 -3.97 1.29 50.22
N ASP A 66 -3.03 0.32 50.32
CA ASP A 66 -1.77 0.47 51.02
C ASP A 66 -0.60 0.81 50.07
N SER A 67 -0.89 1.03 48.78
CA SER A 67 0.13 1.19 47.73
C SER A 67 0.36 2.67 47.40
N LEU A 68 1.56 3.17 47.68
CA LEU A 68 1.93 4.59 47.44
C LEU A 68 1.74 5.04 45.98
N ILE A 69 1.91 4.14 45.03
CA ILE A 69 1.67 4.47 43.60
C ILE A 69 0.19 4.83 43.35
N VAL A 70 -0.75 4.17 44.03
CA VAL A 70 -2.19 4.48 43.87
C VAL A 70 -2.53 5.82 44.51
N HIS A 71 -1.95 6.12 45.70
CA HIS A 71 -2.12 7.44 46.36
C HIS A 71 -1.56 8.54 45.45
N ALA A 72 -0.37 8.36 44.90
CA ALA A 72 0.27 9.32 44.01
C ALA A 72 -0.56 9.56 42.73
N LEU A 73 -1.10 8.48 42.10
CA LEU A 73 -1.93 8.59 40.92
C LEU A 73 -3.29 9.26 41.19
N LYS A 74 -3.82 9.14 42.42
CA LYS A 74 -5.05 9.80 42.89
C LYS A 74 -4.81 11.20 43.46
N TRP A 75 -3.59 11.66 43.47
CA TRP A 75 -3.16 12.94 44.05
C TRP A 75 -3.60 13.06 45.54
N GLN A 76 -3.25 12.03 46.32
CA GLN A 76 -3.54 11.93 47.74
C GLN A 76 -2.28 12.00 48.59
N ASP A 77 -2.37 12.37 49.85
CA ASP A 77 -1.28 12.39 50.83
C ASP A 77 -0.05 13.24 50.39
N ASP A 78 -0.29 14.40 49.79
CA ASP A 78 0.73 15.31 49.24
C ASP A 78 1.60 14.66 48.12
N LEU A 79 1.09 13.61 47.49
CA LEU A 79 1.72 12.92 46.38
C LEU A 79 0.95 13.18 45.08
N GLU A 80 1.50 14.01 44.20
CA GLU A 80 0.87 14.40 42.93
C GLU A 80 1.72 13.85 41.76
N MET A 81 1.27 12.70 41.17
CA MET A 81 1.97 12.06 40.03
C MET A 81 0.98 11.59 38.97
N PRO A 82 1.21 11.90 37.69
CA PRO A 82 2.21 12.84 37.16
C PRO A 82 1.96 14.28 37.65
N PRO A 83 3.02 15.13 37.74
CA PRO A 83 2.88 16.45 38.39
C PRO A 83 2.10 17.47 37.56
N GLU A 84 1.93 17.28 36.27
CA GLU A 84 1.25 18.24 35.40
C GLU A 84 -0.27 18.04 35.33
N ASN A 85 -0.72 16.76 35.24
CA ASN A 85 -2.13 16.43 35.13
C ASN A 85 -2.41 15.05 35.73
N PRO A 86 -3.55 14.87 36.46
CA PRO A 86 -3.95 13.56 36.97
C PRO A 86 -4.30 12.61 35.81
N LEU A 87 -4.03 11.32 35.98
CA LEU A 87 -4.41 10.31 35.02
C LEU A 87 -5.94 10.08 35.03
N PRO A 88 -6.52 9.66 33.88
CA PRO A 88 -7.92 9.27 33.81
C PRO A 88 -8.25 8.14 34.79
N GLU A 89 -9.46 8.19 35.41
CA GLU A 89 -9.91 7.19 36.39
C GLU A 89 -9.80 5.74 35.85
N ALA A 90 -10.09 5.52 34.58
CA ALA A 90 -9.96 4.20 33.96
C ALA A 90 -8.51 3.67 33.98
N VAL A 91 -7.53 4.54 33.84
CA VAL A 91 -6.11 4.18 33.91
C VAL A 91 -5.72 3.87 35.37
N ILE A 92 -6.19 4.66 36.32
CA ILE A 92 -5.98 4.40 37.76
C ILE A 92 -6.62 3.06 38.16
N ALA A 93 -7.79 2.74 37.62
CA ALA A 93 -8.43 1.44 37.82
C ALA A 93 -7.62 0.26 37.28
N ASP A 94 -6.93 0.42 36.15
CA ASP A 94 -6.01 -0.59 35.60
C ASP A 94 -4.82 -0.84 36.57
N PHE A 95 -4.27 0.21 37.23
CA PHE A 95 -3.22 0.08 38.25
C PHE A 95 -3.73 -0.63 39.51
N ILE A 96 -4.92 -0.29 39.98
CA ILE A 96 -5.58 -0.94 41.13
C ILE A 96 -5.76 -2.42 40.82
N HIS A 97 -6.32 -2.76 39.67
CA HIS A 97 -6.52 -4.15 39.26
C HIS A 97 -5.20 -4.94 39.14
N TRP A 98 -4.15 -4.32 38.60
CA TRP A 98 -2.84 -4.94 38.55
C TRP A 98 -2.28 -5.25 39.94
N ILE A 99 -2.46 -4.36 40.92
CA ILE A 99 -2.03 -4.58 42.30
C ILE A 99 -2.84 -5.68 42.97
N GLU A 100 -4.16 -5.72 42.76
CA GLU A 100 -5.07 -6.78 43.22
C GLU A 100 -4.61 -8.15 42.69
N MET A 101 -4.19 -8.24 41.44
CA MET A 101 -3.62 -9.47 40.83
C MET A 101 -2.24 -9.84 41.39
N GLY A 102 -1.73 -9.12 42.41
CA GLY A 102 -0.44 -9.40 43.06
C GLY A 102 0.74 -8.57 42.58
N ALA A 103 0.52 -7.48 41.80
CA ALA A 103 1.55 -6.55 41.29
C ALA A 103 2.76 -7.24 40.67
N GLN A 104 2.50 -8.32 39.92
CA GLN A 104 3.57 -9.09 39.28
C GLN A 104 4.17 -8.29 38.13
N VAL A 105 5.50 -8.14 38.14
CA VAL A 105 6.28 -7.44 37.13
C VAL A 105 7.07 -8.49 36.34
N PRO A 106 6.99 -8.52 35.00
CA PRO A 106 7.87 -9.37 34.21
C PRO A 106 9.33 -9.09 34.56
N PRO A 107 10.19 -10.11 34.65
CA PRO A 107 11.60 -9.90 34.92
C PRO A 107 12.20 -8.98 33.85
N ASP A 108 13.05 -8.04 34.28
CA ASP A 108 13.73 -7.12 33.37
C ASP A 108 14.43 -7.93 32.28
N ALA A 109 14.26 -7.55 31.04
CA ALA A 109 15.11 -8.00 29.95
C ALA A 109 16.54 -7.50 30.33
N LYS A 110 17.37 -8.41 30.83
CA LYS A 110 18.67 -8.12 31.49
C LYS A 110 19.46 -7.15 30.61
N ALA A 111 19.72 -5.95 31.13
CA ALA A 111 20.87 -5.16 30.73
C ALA A 111 22.14 -5.96 31.16
N LYS A 112 22.67 -6.78 30.26
CA LYS A 112 23.91 -7.52 30.48
C LYS A 112 25.09 -6.53 30.50
N LYS A 113 25.58 -6.20 31.68
CA LYS A 113 27.02 -5.85 31.87
C LYS A 113 27.78 -7.16 31.98
N ASN A 114 28.63 -7.41 31.00
CA ASN A 114 29.78 -8.31 31.00
C ASN A 114 29.69 -9.61 31.84
N ALA A 115 29.04 -10.62 31.30
CA ALA A 115 29.41 -12.01 31.45
C ALA A 115 29.18 -12.64 30.07
N SER A 116 30.09 -13.50 29.64
CA SER A 116 30.09 -14.23 28.39
C SER A 116 28.69 -14.57 27.93
N SER A 117 28.33 -14.01 26.79
CA SER A 117 27.02 -14.15 26.20
C SER A 117 26.82 -15.58 25.68
N GLU A 118 26.13 -16.40 26.43
CA GLU A 118 25.21 -17.34 25.77
C GLU A 118 23.95 -16.56 25.41
N THR A 119 24.03 -15.79 24.34
CA THR A 119 22.88 -15.47 23.54
C THR A 119 22.26 -16.82 23.18
N GLN A 120 20.98 -17.06 23.51
CA GLN A 120 20.25 -17.99 22.65
C GLN A 120 20.58 -17.52 21.23
N PRO A 121 21.18 -18.34 20.40
CA PRO A 121 21.57 -17.91 19.07
C PRO A 121 20.31 -17.33 18.44
N VAL A 122 20.40 -16.07 17.95
CA VAL A 122 19.40 -15.58 17.00
C VAL A 122 19.37 -16.68 15.96
N ARG A 123 18.24 -17.36 15.82
CA ARG A 123 18.15 -18.50 14.90
C ARG A 123 18.47 -17.92 13.53
N VAL A 124 19.64 -18.21 13.02
CA VAL A 124 20.04 -17.87 11.67
C VAL A 124 19.28 -18.87 10.80
N TYR A 125 18.35 -18.37 10.01
CA TYR A 125 17.64 -19.19 9.06
C TYR A 125 18.51 -19.32 7.81
N GLU A 126 18.72 -20.57 7.39
CA GLU A 126 19.28 -20.84 6.08
C GLU A 126 18.17 -20.71 5.01
N PRO A 127 18.51 -20.40 3.73
CA PRO A 127 17.49 -20.36 2.67
C PRO A 127 16.63 -21.62 2.61
N GLY A 128 17.21 -22.79 2.90
CA GLY A 128 16.54 -24.07 3.00
C GLY A 128 15.45 -24.19 4.08
N ASP A 129 15.49 -23.35 5.11
CA ASP A 129 14.50 -23.33 6.20
C ASP A 129 13.23 -22.54 5.85
N LEU A 130 13.29 -21.69 4.82
CA LEU A 130 12.22 -20.76 4.45
C LEU A 130 11.54 -21.19 3.16
N TRP A 131 10.23 -21.36 3.24
CA TRP A 131 9.40 -21.79 2.10
C TRP A 131 9.55 -20.89 0.87
N SER A 132 9.69 -19.58 1.07
CA SER A 132 9.73 -18.58 0.00
C SER A 132 11.02 -18.63 -0.82
N PHE A 133 12.12 -19.16 -0.27
CA PHE A 133 13.38 -19.33 -0.99
C PHE A 133 13.51 -20.70 -1.68
N GLN A 134 12.53 -21.60 -1.44
CA GLN A 134 12.50 -22.89 -2.13
C GLN A 134 12.08 -22.72 -3.59
N ALA A 135 12.56 -23.60 -4.45
CA ALA A 135 12.12 -23.63 -5.85
C ALA A 135 10.58 -23.76 -5.93
N ILE A 136 9.99 -23.00 -6.85
CA ILE A 136 8.55 -23.11 -7.14
C ILE A 136 8.25 -24.53 -7.62
N GLN A 137 7.25 -25.14 -7.00
CA GLN A 137 6.77 -26.47 -7.37
C GLN A 137 5.63 -26.36 -8.38
N ASN A 138 5.37 -27.44 -9.12
CA ASN A 138 4.17 -27.54 -9.96
C ASN A 138 3.28 -28.69 -9.44
N PRO A 139 2.56 -28.50 -8.32
CA PRO A 139 1.74 -29.54 -7.74
C PRO A 139 0.56 -29.88 -8.67
N ALA A 140 0.28 -31.17 -8.81
CA ALA A 140 -0.93 -31.60 -9.48
C ALA A 140 -2.17 -31.17 -8.67
N PRO A 141 -3.23 -30.65 -9.32
CA PRO A 141 -4.46 -30.33 -8.61
C PRO A 141 -5.02 -31.57 -7.90
N PRO A 142 -5.51 -31.44 -6.65
CA PRO A 142 -6.06 -32.56 -5.90
C PRO A 142 -7.13 -33.32 -6.66
N ILE A 143 -7.22 -34.65 -6.44
CA ILE A 143 -8.30 -35.46 -7.00
C ILE A 143 -9.58 -35.09 -6.27
N ALA A 144 -10.60 -34.65 -6.99
CA ALA A 144 -11.84 -34.15 -6.41
C ALA A 144 -12.62 -35.28 -5.70
N GLU A 145 -12.47 -35.40 -4.40
CA GLU A 145 -13.39 -36.11 -3.52
C GLU A 145 -14.67 -35.25 -3.31
N GLY A 146 -15.46 -35.06 -4.23
CA GLY A 146 -16.61 -34.14 -4.19
C GLY A 146 -16.96 -33.61 -5.57
N GLY A 147 -16.66 -34.39 -6.56
CA GLY A 147 -16.70 -34.29 -8.03
C GLY A 147 -17.57 -33.25 -8.72
N MET A 148 -18.60 -32.69 -8.07
CA MET A 148 -19.54 -31.73 -8.71
C MET A 148 -19.35 -30.28 -8.26
N TRP A 149 -18.60 -30.00 -7.16
CA TRP A 149 -18.44 -28.61 -6.72
C TRP A 149 -17.35 -27.88 -7.50
N SER A 150 -16.20 -28.50 -7.67
CA SER A 150 -15.03 -27.88 -8.32
C SER A 150 -15.19 -27.83 -9.83
N ARG A 151 -15.06 -26.62 -10.43
CA ARG A 151 -15.11 -26.39 -11.88
C ARG A 151 -13.70 -26.28 -12.48
N THR A 152 -12.74 -25.79 -11.69
CA THR A 152 -11.37 -25.50 -12.11
C THR A 152 -10.35 -26.11 -11.17
N PRO A 153 -9.06 -26.21 -11.57
CA PRO A 153 -7.99 -26.61 -10.65
C PRO A 153 -7.92 -25.76 -9.38
N ILE A 154 -8.16 -24.44 -9.46
CA ILE A 154 -8.18 -23.53 -8.32
C ILE A 154 -9.21 -24.00 -7.29
N ASP A 155 -10.38 -24.38 -7.75
CA ASP A 155 -11.46 -24.84 -6.87
C ASP A 155 -11.09 -26.13 -6.12
N ARG A 156 -10.30 -27.00 -6.73
CA ARG A 156 -9.88 -28.25 -6.10
C ARG A 156 -8.95 -28.00 -4.91
N PHE A 157 -7.95 -27.11 -5.08
CA PHE A 157 -7.07 -26.72 -3.99
C PHE A 157 -7.84 -26.00 -2.88
N ALA A 158 -8.76 -25.08 -3.23
CA ALA A 158 -9.56 -24.39 -2.24
C ALA A 158 -10.49 -25.34 -1.48
N PHE A 159 -11.15 -26.27 -2.17
CA PHE A 159 -12.07 -27.22 -1.58
C PHE A 159 -11.37 -28.21 -0.65
N GLU A 160 -10.18 -28.70 -1.01
CA GLU A 160 -9.36 -29.55 -0.15
C GLU A 160 -9.09 -28.86 1.19
N LYS A 161 -8.63 -27.62 1.18
CA LYS A 161 -8.36 -26.85 2.42
C LYS A 161 -9.62 -26.53 3.20
N MET A 162 -10.73 -26.18 2.55
CA MET A 162 -12.03 -26.05 3.23
C MET A 162 -12.41 -27.33 3.95
N SER A 163 -12.27 -28.49 3.28
CA SER A 163 -12.62 -29.80 3.81
C SER A 163 -11.76 -30.20 5.00
N GLU A 164 -10.44 -29.95 4.94
CA GLU A 164 -9.51 -30.15 6.05
C GLU A 164 -9.91 -29.36 7.31
N GLN A 165 -10.54 -28.19 7.13
CA GLN A 165 -11.01 -27.33 8.22
C GLN A 165 -12.48 -27.59 8.60
N GLY A 166 -13.12 -28.59 8.01
CA GLY A 166 -14.53 -28.90 8.24
C GLY A 166 -15.51 -27.83 7.75
N LEU A 167 -15.06 -26.94 6.86
CA LEU A 167 -15.87 -25.86 6.29
C LEU A 167 -16.59 -26.34 5.03
N LYS A 168 -17.76 -25.76 4.80
CA LYS A 168 -18.53 -25.93 3.56
C LYS A 168 -18.52 -24.63 2.77
N PRO A 169 -18.38 -24.70 1.44
CA PRO A 169 -18.45 -23.50 0.61
C PRO A 169 -19.84 -22.83 0.72
N ALA A 170 -19.84 -21.49 0.69
CA ALA A 170 -21.07 -20.71 0.56
C ALA A 170 -21.79 -21.03 -0.79
N ALA A 171 -23.01 -20.55 -0.93
CA ALA A 171 -23.70 -20.60 -2.21
C ALA A 171 -22.96 -19.77 -3.27
N ASP A 172 -23.25 -20.02 -4.54
CA ASP A 172 -22.79 -19.16 -5.61
C ASP A 172 -23.46 -17.76 -5.47
N ALA A 173 -22.74 -16.69 -5.78
CA ALA A 173 -23.24 -15.33 -5.76
C ALA A 173 -24.37 -15.17 -6.81
N SER A 174 -25.33 -14.30 -6.51
CA SER A 174 -26.32 -13.92 -7.53
C SER A 174 -25.65 -13.21 -8.71
N PRO A 175 -26.24 -13.25 -9.91
CA PRO A 175 -25.65 -12.59 -11.09
C PRO A 175 -25.39 -11.10 -10.85
N ARG A 176 -26.25 -10.38 -10.12
CA ARG A 176 -26.02 -8.96 -9.76
C ARG A 176 -24.81 -8.75 -8.89
N VAL A 177 -24.64 -9.57 -7.86
CA VAL A 177 -23.48 -9.51 -6.98
C VAL A 177 -22.20 -9.83 -7.74
N LEU A 178 -22.22 -10.90 -8.55
CA LEU A 178 -21.08 -11.30 -9.35
C LEU A 178 -20.68 -10.23 -10.36
N MET A 179 -21.64 -9.68 -11.12
CA MET A 179 -21.35 -8.65 -12.10
C MET A 179 -20.78 -7.38 -11.46
N ARG A 180 -21.39 -6.88 -10.36
CA ARG A 180 -20.90 -5.71 -9.65
C ARG A 180 -19.48 -5.93 -9.16
N ARG A 181 -19.16 -7.11 -8.63
CA ARG A 181 -17.82 -7.50 -8.19
C ARG A 181 -16.83 -7.47 -9.35
N LEU A 182 -17.14 -8.11 -10.46
CA LEU A 182 -16.29 -8.15 -11.65
C LEU A 182 -16.01 -6.74 -12.20
N TYR A 183 -17.01 -5.88 -12.29
CA TYR A 183 -16.84 -4.50 -12.73
C TYR A 183 -15.91 -3.71 -11.82
N VAL A 184 -16.12 -3.77 -10.51
CA VAL A 184 -15.30 -3.07 -9.53
C VAL A 184 -13.86 -3.60 -9.51
N ASP A 185 -13.68 -4.91 -9.56
CA ASP A 185 -12.37 -5.52 -9.49
C ASP A 185 -11.56 -5.35 -10.78
N LEU A 186 -12.19 -5.43 -11.94
CA LEU A 186 -11.49 -5.39 -13.22
C LEU A 186 -11.32 -3.99 -13.79
N ILE A 187 -12.29 -3.10 -13.62
CA ILE A 187 -12.26 -1.76 -14.21
C ILE A 187 -12.48 -0.61 -13.21
N GLY A 188 -12.75 -0.91 -11.92
CA GLY A 188 -12.91 0.09 -10.86
C GLY A 188 -14.12 1.01 -11.04
N LEU A 189 -15.17 0.55 -11.72
CA LEU A 189 -16.42 1.25 -11.92
C LEU A 189 -17.59 0.28 -11.71
N PRO A 190 -18.76 0.71 -11.18
CA PRO A 190 -19.95 -0.14 -11.17
C PRO A 190 -20.52 -0.30 -12.58
N PRO A 191 -21.30 -1.37 -12.89
CA PRO A 191 -22.05 -1.46 -14.12
C PRO A 191 -23.19 -0.41 -14.21
N SER A 192 -23.76 -0.20 -15.39
CA SER A 192 -25.06 0.46 -15.51
C SER A 192 -26.21 -0.51 -15.20
N PHE A 193 -27.40 0.03 -15.03
CA PHE A 193 -28.59 -0.81 -14.78
C PHE A 193 -28.92 -1.64 -16.02
N GLU A 194 -28.80 -1.08 -17.21
CA GLU A 194 -29.07 -1.74 -18.48
C GLU A 194 -28.09 -2.87 -18.79
N GLU A 195 -26.79 -2.64 -18.49
CA GLU A 195 -25.75 -3.69 -18.55
C GLU A 195 -26.11 -4.84 -17.61
N MET A 196 -26.61 -4.51 -16.40
CA MET A 196 -27.01 -5.48 -15.39
C MET A 196 -28.16 -6.35 -15.85
N GLU A 197 -29.24 -5.75 -16.39
CA GLU A 197 -30.42 -6.50 -16.94
C GLU A 197 -29.99 -7.41 -18.09
N THR A 198 -29.14 -6.91 -18.99
CA THR A 198 -28.60 -7.68 -20.11
C THR A 198 -27.80 -8.89 -19.63
N PHE A 199 -26.94 -8.70 -18.65
CA PHE A 199 -26.16 -9.79 -18.08
C PHE A 199 -27.02 -10.82 -17.36
N GLU A 200 -28.03 -10.39 -16.58
CA GLU A 200 -28.95 -11.31 -15.88
C GLU A 200 -29.67 -12.23 -16.88
N ALA A 201 -30.21 -11.67 -17.95
CA ALA A 201 -30.88 -12.46 -19.00
C ALA A 201 -29.92 -13.46 -19.68
N ALA A 202 -28.70 -13.04 -19.98
CA ALA A 202 -27.69 -13.94 -20.54
C ALA A 202 -27.24 -15.03 -19.52
N PHE A 203 -27.12 -14.67 -18.25
CA PHE A 203 -26.75 -15.60 -17.19
C PHE A 203 -27.80 -16.66 -16.91
N GLU A 204 -29.11 -16.33 -17.01
CA GLU A 204 -30.17 -17.29 -16.89
C GLU A 204 -30.14 -18.33 -18.05
N SER A 205 -29.66 -17.93 -19.22
CA SER A 205 -29.54 -18.81 -20.39
C SER A 205 -28.34 -19.73 -20.32
N ASP A 206 -27.14 -19.16 -20.04
CA ASP A 206 -25.87 -19.89 -19.91
C ASP A 206 -24.91 -19.10 -19.00
N ALA A 207 -24.95 -19.39 -17.72
CA ALA A 207 -24.16 -18.69 -16.70
C ALA A 207 -22.65 -18.74 -16.94
N PRO A 208 -22.02 -19.90 -17.27
CA PRO A 208 -20.59 -19.95 -17.59
C PRO A 208 -20.20 -19.09 -18.79
N LEU A 209 -20.94 -19.19 -19.89
CA LEU A 209 -20.67 -18.43 -21.10
C LEU A 209 -20.86 -16.92 -20.88
N ALA A 210 -21.97 -16.52 -20.27
CA ALA A 210 -22.26 -15.12 -19.96
C ALA A 210 -21.17 -14.51 -19.09
N THR A 211 -20.72 -15.24 -18.06
CA THR A 211 -19.62 -14.79 -17.18
C THR A 211 -18.30 -14.67 -17.94
N ALA A 212 -17.95 -15.64 -18.78
CA ALA A 212 -16.72 -15.60 -19.56
C ALA A 212 -16.69 -14.42 -20.53
N LEU A 213 -17.80 -14.19 -21.27
CA LEU A 213 -17.92 -13.06 -22.20
C LEU A 213 -17.83 -11.70 -21.47
N LEU A 214 -18.47 -11.58 -20.30
CA LEU A 214 -18.38 -10.39 -19.48
C LEU A 214 -16.93 -10.12 -19.05
N VAL A 215 -16.24 -11.14 -18.53
CA VAL A 215 -14.84 -11.03 -18.10
C VAL A 215 -13.95 -10.62 -19.27
N ASP A 216 -14.10 -11.25 -20.42
CA ASP A 216 -13.30 -10.94 -21.61
C ASP A 216 -13.54 -9.49 -22.08
N GLY A 217 -14.78 -9.00 -22.03
CA GLY A 217 -15.13 -7.62 -22.35
C GLY A 217 -14.50 -6.62 -21.36
N LEU A 218 -14.52 -6.91 -20.05
CA LEU A 218 -13.93 -6.05 -19.03
C LEU A 218 -12.40 -6.04 -19.13
N LEU A 219 -11.76 -7.17 -19.41
CA LEU A 219 -10.30 -7.24 -19.62
C LEU A 219 -9.85 -6.51 -20.90
N ALA A 220 -10.72 -6.40 -21.90
CA ALA A 220 -10.45 -5.64 -23.12
C ALA A 220 -10.69 -4.13 -22.95
N SER A 221 -11.38 -3.70 -21.89
CA SER A 221 -11.69 -2.30 -21.63
C SER A 221 -10.42 -1.49 -21.35
N PRO A 222 -10.30 -0.23 -21.86
CA PRO A 222 -9.20 0.66 -21.51
C PRO A 222 -9.17 1.00 -20.02
N HIS A 223 -10.30 0.92 -19.32
CA HIS A 223 -10.40 1.14 -17.88
C HIS A 223 -9.73 0.02 -17.05
N PHE A 224 -9.40 -1.12 -17.65
CA PHE A 224 -8.62 -2.17 -17.01
C PHE A 224 -7.22 -1.66 -16.62
N GLY A 225 -6.51 -1.00 -17.53
CA GLY A 225 -5.20 -0.43 -17.25
C GLY A 225 -5.25 0.68 -16.21
N GLU A 226 -6.31 1.49 -16.17
CA GLU A 226 -6.51 2.50 -15.13
C GLU A 226 -6.67 1.86 -13.75
N ARG A 227 -7.44 0.78 -13.65
CA ARG A 227 -7.67 0.04 -12.39
C ARG A 227 -6.42 -0.70 -11.94
N TRP A 228 -5.87 -1.56 -12.77
CA TRP A 228 -4.74 -2.42 -12.41
C TRP A 228 -3.41 -1.67 -12.40
N GLY A 229 -3.28 -0.64 -13.24
CA GLY A 229 -2.17 0.31 -13.18
C GLY A 229 -2.14 1.03 -11.83
N ARG A 230 -3.30 1.41 -11.26
CA ARG A 230 -3.33 2.04 -9.93
C ARG A 230 -2.74 1.13 -8.84
N HIS A 231 -3.02 -0.17 -8.88
CA HIS A 231 -2.42 -1.13 -7.95
C HIS A 231 -0.89 -1.19 -8.08
N TRP A 232 -0.37 -1.15 -9.31
CA TRP A 232 1.08 -1.10 -9.53
C TRP A 232 1.69 0.23 -9.10
N LEU A 233 1.00 1.35 -9.29
CA LEU A 233 1.48 2.67 -8.86
C LEU A 233 1.65 2.78 -7.33
N ASP A 234 0.89 2.01 -6.54
CA ASP A 234 1.11 1.89 -5.10
C ASP A 234 2.41 1.14 -4.77
N VAL A 235 2.72 0.09 -5.52
CA VAL A 235 4.01 -0.63 -5.41
C VAL A 235 5.16 0.27 -5.84
N ALA A 236 5.00 1.03 -6.93
CA ALA A 236 5.99 1.96 -7.44
C ALA A 236 6.16 3.23 -6.58
N ARG A 237 5.37 3.42 -5.52
CA ARG A 237 5.36 4.64 -4.67
C ARG A 237 5.13 5.90 -5.51
N TYR A 238 4.26 5.80 -6.52
CA TYR A 238 4.02 6.89 -7.44
C TYR A 238 3.52 8.15 -6.75
N ALA A 239 4.19 9.24 -7.02
CA ALA A 239 3.72 10.59 -6.70
C ALA A 239 4.37 11.62 -7.63
N GLU A 240 3.70 12.76 -7.78
CA GLU A 240 4.13 13.88 -8.62
C GLU A 240 4.87 14.96 -7.80
N SER A 241 5.32 14.58 -6.60
CA SER A 241 6.16 15.42 -5.75
C SER A 241 7.10 14.61 -4.87
N ASN A 242 8.13 15.30 -4.39
CA ASN A 242 9.18 14.68 -3.56
C ASN A 242 8.69 14.24 -2.17
N GLY A 243 7.68 14.92 -1.61
CA GLY A 243 7.33 14.81 -0.21
C GLY A 243 8.24 15.69 0.68
N ASN A 244 8.04 15.60 1.99
CA ASN A 244 8.82 16.38 2.94
C ASN A 244 10.28 15.87 2.97
N ASP A 245 11.22 16.75 2.60
CA ASP A 245 12.66 16.45 2.55
C ASP A 245 13.37 16.53 3.91
N GLY A 246 12.63 16.70 5.00
CA GLY A 246 13.16 16.93 6.36
C GLY A 246 13.33 18.43 6.69
N LEU A 247 13.22 19.31 5.70
CA LEU A 247 13.24 20.78 5.85
C LEU A 247 11.91 21.43 5.47
N SER A 248 10.84 20.66 5.47
CA SER A 248 9.49 21.08 5.07
C SER A 248 9.43 21.64 3.63
N ARG A 249 10.18 21.02 2.70
CA ARG A 249 10.13 21.33 1.29
C ARG A 249 9.67 20.14 0.49
N ASN A 250 8.70 20.37 -0.35
CA ASN A 250 8.11 19.36 -1.19
C ASN A 250 8.18 19.82 -2.66
N ALA A 251 9.28 19.49 -3.32
CA ALA A 251 9.47 19.82 -4.73
C ALA A 251 8.54 19.02 -5.63
N SER A 252 7.92 19.64 -6.62
CA SER A 252 7.12 18.95 -7.63
C SER A 252 7.98 18.07 -8.53
N PHE A 253 7.35 17.00 -9.07
CA PHE A 253 7.88 16.14 -10.14
C PHE A 253 6.98 16.27 -11.37
N PRO A 254 7.08 17.35 -12.14
CA PRO A 254 6.13 17.68 -13.20
C PRO A 254 6.11 16.69 -14.37
N ASN A 255 7.07 15.78 -14.45
CA ASN A 255 7.19 14.76 -15.49
C ASN A 255 6.85 13.33 -14.99
N ALA A 256 6.46 13.16 -13.72
CA ALA A 256 6.16 11.83 -13.17
C ALA A 256 4.93 11.19 -13.82
N TRP A 257 3.95 11.97 -14.29
CA TRP A 257 2.74 11.50 -14.96
C TRP A 257 3.02 10.60 -16.17
N ARG A 258 4.16 10.76 -16.86
CA ARG A 258 4.54 9.89 -17.98
C ARG A 258 4.70 8.44 -17.55
N TYR A 259 5.27 8.22 -16.35
CA TYR A 259 5.38 6.87 -15.81
C TYR A 259 4.00 6.28 -15.47
N ARG A 260 3.07 7.08 -14.93
CA ARG A 260 1.68 6.63 -14.72
C ARG A 260 1.05 6.16 -16.03
N ASP A 261 1.15 6.97 -17.08
CA ASP A 261 0.57 6.66 -18.38
C ASP A 261 1.23 5.43 -19.02
N TYR A 262 2.56 5.28 -18.87
CA TYR A 262 3.27 4.06 -19.24
C TYR A 262 2.71 2.82 -18.53
N VAL A 263 2.45 2.90 -17.24
CA VAL A 263 1.91 1.78 -16.46
C VAL A 263 0.49 1.43 -16.94
N ILE A 264 -0.38 2.42 -17.11
CA ILE A 264 -1.75 2.21 -17.63
C ILE A 264 -1.72 1.51 -18.99
N ASP A 265 -0.89 2.01 -19.90
CA ASP A 265 -0.73 1.46 -21.25
C ASP A 265 -0.17 0.03 -21.23
N SER A 266 0.82 -0.25 -20.37
CA SER A 266 1.39 -1.59 -20.23
C SER A 266 0.37 -2.62 -19.76
N PHE A 267 -0.51 -2.28 -18.80
CA PHE A 267 -1.59 -3.17 -18.36
C PHE A 267 -2.68 -3.32 -19.44
N ASN A 268 -3.00 -2.26 -20.18
CA ASN A 268 -3.97 -2.34 -21.28
C ASN A 268 -3.49 -3.22 -22.43
N ARG A 269 -2.21 -3.13 -22.77
CA ARG A 269 -1.57 -3.99 -23.78
C ARG A 269 -1.30 -5.41 -23.27
N ASP A 270 -1.49 -5.67 -21.99
CA ASP A 270 -1.12 -6.91 -21.34
C ASP A 270 0.36 -7.26 -21.55
N THR A 271 1.23 -6.25 -21.40
CA THR A 271 2.69 -6.45 -21.53
C THR A 271 3.11 -7.57 -20.59
N PRO A 272 3.79 -8.62 -21.08
CA PRO A 272 4.25 -9.72 -20.23
C PRO A 272 5.03 -9.22 -19.02
N TYR A 273 4.75 -9.76 -17.84
CA TYR A 273 5.30 -9.25 -16.57
C TYR A 273 6.83 -9.25 -16.53
N ASN A 274 7.48 -10.25 -17.14
CA ASN A 274 8.93 -10.30 -17.31
C ASN A 274 9.44 -9.11 -18.15
N GLN A 275 8.80 -8.78 -19.26
CA GLN A 275 9.12 -7.62 -20.07
C GLN A 275 8.85 -6.32 -19.30
N PHE A 276 7.70 -6.19 -18.68
CA PHE A 276 7.32 -5.02 -17.88
C PHE A 276 8.33 -4.71 -16.76
N LEU A 277 8.85 -5.72 -16.06
CA LEU A 277 9.91 -5.54 -15.06
C LEU A 277 11.25 -5.18 -15.70
N THR A 278 11.61 -5.82 -16.81
CA THR A 278 12.86 -5.56 -17.54
C THR A 278 12.92 -4.11 -18.02
N GLU A 279 11.84 -3.59 -18.58
CA GLU A 279 11.72 -2.19 -19.01
C GLU A 279 11.92 -1.21 -17.85
N GLN A 280 11.37 -1.50 -16.67
CA GLN A 280 11.47 -0.64 -15.49
C GLN A 280 12.85 -0.64 -14.84
N ILE A 281 13.58 -1.73 -14.92
CA ILE A 281 14.91 -1.87 -14.31
C ILE A 281 16.02 -1.43 -15.25
N ALA A 282 15.90 -1.74 -16.54
CA ALA A 282 16.96 -1.62 -17.53
C ALA A 282 16.49 -1.08 -18.90
N GLY A 283 15.34 -0.39 -18.96
CA GLY A 283 14.76 0.07 -20.23
C GLY A 283 15.70 0.95 -21.06
N ASP A 284 16.47 1.82 -20.43
CA ASP A 284 17.48 2.65 -21.10
C ASP A 284 18.64 1.86 -21.75
N LEU A 285 18.75 0.57 -21.42
CA LEU A 285 19.78 -0.36 -21.93
C LEU A 285 19.21 -1.35 -22.98
N LEU A 286 17.92 -1.26 -23.30
CA LEU A 286 17.28 -2.11 -24.29
C LEU A 286 17.40 -1.51 -25.70
N GLU A 287 17.49 -2.40 -26.68
CA GLU A 287 17.36 -2.04 -28.09
C GLU A 287 15.88 -1.78 -28.40
N ALA A 288 15.59 -0.75 -29.17
CA ALA A 288 14.24 -0.36 -29.54
C ALA A 288 14.09 -0.27 -31.05
N ASP A 289 12.97 -0.79 -31.57
CA ASP A 289 12.68 -0.82 -33.00
C ASP A 289 12.16 0.54 -33.53
N SER A 290 11.78 1.45 -32.63
CA SER A 290 11.28 2.77 -32.98
C SER A 290 11.59 3.82 -31.90
N ASP A 291 11.51 5.09 -32.29
CA ASP A 291 11.65 6.21 -31.34
C ASP A 291 10.57 6.18 -30.24
N ALA A 292 9.35 5.79 -30.59
CA ALA A 292 8.26 5.65 -29.62
C ALA A 292 8.52 4.54 -28.60
N GLU A 293 9.06 3.41 -29.05
CA GLU A 293 9.43 2.31 -28.17
C GLU A 293 10.62 2.69 -27.28
N ARG A 294 11.64 3.34 -27.86
CA ARG A 294 12.76 3.86 -27.09
C ARG A 294 12.27 4.80 -25.98
N ASP A 295 11.37 5.73 -26.32
CA ASP A 295 10.81 6.68 -25.33
C ASP A 295 10.03 5.96 -24.25
N ARG A 296 9.25 4.94 -24.61
CA ARG A 296 8.54 4.06 -23.67
C ARG A 296 9.51 3.39 -22.70
N PHE A 297 10.61 2.83 -23.19
CA PHE A 297 11.65 2.20 -22.37
C PHE A 297 12.33 3.18 -21.42
N LEU A 298 12.63 4.40 -21.88
CA LEU A 298 13.19 5.44 -21.02
C LEU A 298 12.23 5.86 -19.91
N VAL A 299 10.95 6.04 -20.22
CA VAL A 299 9.89 6.39 -19.26
C VAL A 299 9.69 5.29 -18.21
N ALA A 300 9.77 4.02 -18.62
CA ALA A 300 9.64 2.87 -17.73
C ALA A 300 10.65 2.92 -16.57
N THR A 301 11.89 3.39 -16.82
CA THR A 301 12.92 3.51 -15.79
C THR A 301 12.61 4.53 -14.69
N GLY A 302 11.55 5.30 -14.85
CA GLY A 302 10.97 6.17 -13.81
C GLY A 302 10.66 5.42 -12.52
N PHE A 303 10.36 4.11 -12.59
CA PHE A 303 10.19 3.23 -11.43
C PHE A 303 11.30 3.38 -10.37
N LEU A 304 12.54 3.49 -10.81
CA LEU A 304 13.71 3.65 -9.97
C LEU A 304 14.01 5.11 -9.57
N ALA A 305 13.30 6.08 -10.16
CA ALA A 305 13.52 7.50 -9.93
C ALA A 305 12.46 8.19 -9.06
N LEU A 306 11.27 7.59 -8.92
CA LEU A 306 10.12 8.20 -8.25
C LEU A 306 10.25 8.35 -6.73
N GLY A 307 11.12 7.60 -6.06
CA GLY A 307 11.28 7.65 -4.60
C GLY A 307 11.58 9.06 -4.08
N ALA A 308 11.19 9.33 -2.85
CA ALA A 308 11.47 10.59 -2.17
C ALA A 308 12.98 10.83 -2.02
N LYS A 309 13.42 12.08 -2.20
CA LYS A 309 14.82 12.49 -2.06
C LYS A 309 14.97 13.35 -0.80
N PRO A 310 15.77 12.92 0.20
CA PRO A 310 16.02 13.72 1.39
C PRO A 310 16.81 14.99 1.07
N ALA A 311 16.78 16.00 1.97
CA ALA A 311 17.58 17.18 1.81
C ALA A 311 19.06 16.88 2.01
N THR A 312 19.91 17.26 1.04
CA THR A 312 21.37 17.06 1.12
C THR A 312 22.00 17.80 2.29
N ALA A 313 21.49 18.97 2.68
CA ALA A 313 22.00 19.74 3.81
C ALA A 313 21.87 19.01 5.16
N MET A 314 20.91 18.08 5.29
CA MET A 314 20.66 17.31 6.52
C MET A 314 21.16 15.88 6.44
N ASN A 315 21.59 15.42 5.26
CA ASN A 315 21.86 14.02 5.02
C ASN A 315 23.21 13.79 4.34
N THR A 316 24.20 13.37 5.14
CA THR A 316 25.54 13.02 4.63
C THR A 316 25.55 11.70 3.85
N ASN A 317 24.49 10.91 3.94
CA ASN A 317 24.33 9.63 3.23
C ASN A 317 23.46 9.73 1.98
N PHE A 318 23.14 10.95 1.51
CA PHE A 318 22.16 11.21 0.45
C PHE A 318 22.22 10.23 -0.71
N ALA A 319 23.40 10.01 -1.32
CA ALA A 319 23.54 9.12 -2.46
C ALA A 319 23.17 7.66 -2.12
N MET A 320 23.55 7.20 -0.92
CA MET A 320 23.24 5.85 -0.45
C MET A 320 21.78 5.72 0.00
N ASP A 321 21.10 6.80 0.32
CA ASP A 321 19.67 6.75 0.64
C ASP A 321 18.82 6.68 -0.64
N VAL A 322 19.26 7.32 -1.73
CA VAL A 322 18.67 7.10 -3.06
C VAL A 322 18.83 5.66 -3.50
N VAL A 323 20.02 5.07 -3.30
CA VAL A 323 20.28 3.66 -3.60
C VAL A 323 19.44 2.74 -2.71
N ALA A 324 19.30 3.06 -1.42
CA ALA A 324 18.48 2.26 -0.50
C ALA A 324 17.01 2.24 -0.92
N ASP A 325 16.45 3.36 -1.38
CA ASP A 325 15.10 3.42 -1.91
C ASP A 325 14.92 2.54 -3.18
N GLN A 326 15.93 2.51 -4.05
CA GLN A 326 15.93 1.64 -5.24
C GLN A 326 16.01 0.15 -4.89
N ILE A 327 16.81 -0.20 -3.87
CA ILE A 327 16.87 -1.58 -3.36
C ILE A 327 15.53 -1.95 -2.69
N ASP A 328 14.94 -1.04 -1.92
CA ASP A 328 13.68 -1.29 -1.21
C ASP A 328 12.52 -1.52 -2.18
N VAL A 329 12.41 -0.73 -3.25
CA VAL A 329 11.33 -0.95 -4.23
C VAL A 329 11.48 -2.26 -4.99
N ILE A 330 12.69 -2.72 -5.23
CA ILE A 330 12.92 -4.05 -5.82
C ILE A 330 12.69 -5.14 -4.78
N GLY A 331 13.28 -5.01 -3.59
CA GLY A 331 13.15 -5.98 -2.51
C GLY A 331 11.69 -6.19 -2.11
N SER A 332 11.06 -5.16 -1.55
CA SER A 332 9.66 -5.25 -1.08
C SER A 332 8.67 -5.26 -2.24
N GLY A 333 8.91 -4.46 -3.30
CA GLY A 333 7.99 -4.28 -4.40
C GLY A 333 7.95 -5.44 -5.39
N ILE A 334 9.03 -6.14 -5.64
CA ILE A 334 9.09 -7.23 -6.62
C ILE A 334 9.33 -8.58 -5.94
N LEU A 335 10.25 -8.62 -4.97
CA LEU A 335 10.67 -9.88 -4.35
C LEU A 335 9.93 -10.21 -3.04
N GLY A 336 9.19 -9.26 -2.46
CA GLY A 336 8.55 -9.44 -1.15
C GLY A 336 9.58 -9.64 -0.03
N LEU A 337 10.72 -8.95 -0.06
CA LEU A 337 11.82 -9.09 0.89
C LEU A 337 12.27 -7.74 1.44
N SER A 338 12.50 -7.64 2.73
CA SER A 338 12.98 -6.43 3.42
C SER A 338 14.49 -6.25 3.33
N VAL A 339 15.05 -6.23 2.11
CA VAL A 339 16.50 -6.19 1.82
C VAL A 339 17.19 -4.98 2.46
N ALA A 340 16.49 -3.84 2.56
CA ALA A 340 17.02 -2.59 3.12
C ALA A 340 17.52 -2.74 4.58
N CYS A 341 16.98 -3.68 5.35
CA CYS A 341 17.44 -3.97 6.71
C CYS A 341 18.91 -4.44 6.76
N ALA A 342 19.41 -5.05 5.68
CA ALA A 342 20.79 -5.53 5.59
C ALA A 342 21.83 -4.42 5.34
N ARG A 343 21.43 -3.15 5.22
CA ARG A 343 22.34 -2.01 5.00
C ARG A 343 23.37 -1.79 6.11
N CYS A 344 22.98 -2.02 7.37
CA CYS A 344 23.82 -1.67 8.52
C CYS A 344 24.51 -2.87 9.17
N HIS A 345 23.91 -4.01 9.11
CA HIS A 345 24.34 -5.31 9.65
C HIS A 345 23.60 -6.42 8.89
N ASP A 346 24.05 -7.65 8.98
CA ASP A 346 23.33 -8.79 8.39
C ASP A 346 21.87 -8.76 8.83
N HIS A 347 20.97 -9.08 7.91
CA HIS A 347 19.54 -9.06 8.21
C HIS A 347 19.27 -9.91 9.46
N LYS A 348 18.47 -9.38 10.38
CA LYS A 348 18.34 -9.99 11.72
C LYS A 348 17.70 -11.39 11.67
N PHE A 349 16.90 -11.65 10.66
CA PHE A 349 16.08 -12.86 10.56
C PHE A 349 16.20 -13.55 9.21
N ASP A 350 16.10 -12.81 8.11
CA ASP A 350 16.20 -13.37 6.77
C ASP A 350 17.67 -13.69 6.43
N PRO A 351 17.95 -14.69 5.60
CA PRO A 351 19.31 -15.05 5.19
C PRO A 351 19.89 -14.07 4.17
N ILE A 352 19.90 -12.78 4.52
CA ILE A 352 20.40 -11.68 3.68
C ILE A 352 21.57 -11.00 4.39
N PRO A 353 22.82 -11.35 4.06
CA PRO A 353 23.98 -10.71 4.65
C PRO A 353 24.15 -9.26 4.14
N THR A 354 24.78 -8.42 4.93
CA THR A 354 25.16 -7.05 4.55
C THR A 354 25.93 -7.01 3.22
N ARG A 355 26.73 -8.03 2.96
CA ARG A 355 27.48 -8.15 1.71
C ARG A 355 26.56 -8.17 0.49
N ASP A 356 25.44 -8.90 0.54
CA ASP A 356 24.45 -8.98 -0.56
C ASP A 356 23.78 -7.64 -0.80
N TYR A 357 23.46 -6.90 0.29
CA TYR A 357 22.94 -5.54 0.15
C TYR A 357 23.89 -4.66 -0.65
N TYR A 358 25.21 -4.68 -0.33
CA TYR A 358 26.19 -3.87 -1.06
C TYR A 358 26.54 -4.41 -2.44
N ALA A 359 26.37 -5.71 -2.67
CA ALA A 359 26.45 -6.30 -4.01
C ALA A 359 25.32 -5.71 -4.91
N MET A 360 24.08 -5.70 -4.42
CA MET A 360 22.95 -5.04 -5.10
C MET A 360 23.14 -3.54 -5.22
N ALA A 361 23.62 -2.86 -4.17
CA ALA A 361 23.90 -1.42 -4.20
C ALA A 361 24.87 -1.04 -5.32
N GLY A 362 25.75 -1.94 -5.70
CA GLY A 362 26.70 -1.76 -6.79
C GLY A 362 26.05 -1.48 -8.15
N PHE A 363 24.86 -2.03 -8.43
CA PHE A 363 24.09 -1.75 -9.65
C PHE A 363 23.68 -0.27 -9.71
N PHE A 364 23.16 0.25 -8.60
CA PHE A 364 22.60 1.59 -8.50
C PHE A 364 23.66 2.67 -8.28
N THR A 365 24.76 2.37 -7.58
CA THR A 365 25.91 3.27 -7.52
C THR A 365 26.63 3.38 -8.87
N SER A 366 26.50 2.39 -9.75
CA SER A 366 26.96 2.40 -11.13
C SER A 366 25.98 3.08 -12.10
N SER A 367 24.86 3.57 -11.60
CA SER A 367 23.82 4.27 -12.37
C SER A 367 23.66 5.71 -11.88
N GLU A 368 23.09 6.55 -12.72
CA GLU A 368 22.68 7.91 -12.40
C GLU A 368 21.17 7.98 -12.39
N THR A 369 20.58 8.48 -11.30
CA THR A 369 19.13 8.64 -11.17
C THR A 369 18.73 10.05 -11.64
N LEU A 370 17.73 10.15 -12.49
CA LEU A 370 17.32 11.35 -13.19
C LEU A 370 15.93 11.81 -12.71
N TRP A 371 15.86 12.82 -11.83
CA TRP A 371 14.60 13.35 -11.30
C TRP A 371 14.33 14.81 -11.69
N GLY A 372 15.27 15.49 -12.40
CA GLY A 372 15.12 16.86 -12.84
C GLY A 372 15.72 17.89 -11.87
N ILE A 373 15.26 19.14 -12.01
CA ILE A 373 15.75 20.27 -11.24
C ILE A 373 15.01 20.35 -9.91
N ALA A 374 15.76 20.48 -8.82
CA ALA A 374 15.21 20.85 -7.52
C ALA A 374 15.52 22.33 -7.24
N ALA A 375 14.68 22.98 -6.45
CA ALA A 375 14.71 24.42 -6.25
C ALA A 375 16.00 24.97 -5.63
N ASN A 376 16.87 24.16 -5.00
CA ASN A 376 18.11 24.63 -4.40
C ASN A 376 19.12 23.51 -4.11
N GLU A 377 20.30 23.54 -4.73
CA GLU A 377 21.37 22.54 -4.60
C GLU A 377 21.88 22.30 -3.16
N LYS A 378 21.81 23.31 -2.29
CA LYS A 378 22.38 23.19 -0.93
C LYS A 378 21.41 22.64 0.10
N LEU A 379 20.12 22.74 -0.19
CA LEU A 379 19.08 22.52 0.81
C LEU A 379 18.06 21.44 0.41
N THR A 380 17.91 21.17 -0.90
CA THR A 380 17.07 20.08 -1.44
C THR A 380 17.95 19.01 -2.09
N ALA A 381 17.37 18.07 -2.81
CA ALA A 381 18.13 17.16 -3.66
C ALA A 381 18.85 17.97 -4.76
N PRO A 382 20.11 17.61 -5.10
CA PRO A 382 20.82 18.30 -6.18
C PRO A 382 20.10 18.09 -7.51
N PRO A 383 20.14 19.07 -8.44
CA PRO A 383 19.53 18.92 -9.75
C PRO A 383 20.19 17.80 -10.54
N THR A 384 19.38 17.06 -11.27
CA THR A 384 19.84 16.04 -12.22
C THR A 384 19.27 16.31 -13.60
N PRO A 385 19.90 15.80 -14.69
CA PRO A 385 19.26 15.79 -16.00
C PRO A 385 18.00 14.92 -15.99
N LEU A 386 17.24 15.01 -17.09
CA LEU A 386 16.14 14.12 -17.44
C LEU A 386 16.46 13.37 -18.73
N HIS A 387 15.77 12.28 -19.02
CA HIS A 387 15.80 11.70 -20.36
C HIS A 387 15.11 12.65 -21.36
N VAL A 388 15.77 12.94 -22.47
CA VAL A 388 15.15 13.63 -23.59
C VAL A 388 14.46 12.60 -24.47
N LEU A 389 13.16 12.80 -24.69
CA LEU A 389 12.32 11.96 -25.52
C LEU A 389 12.26 12.54 -26.95
N LYS A 390 11.85 11.72 -27.90
CA LYS A 390 11.71 12.12 -29.31
C LYS A 390 10.26 12.34 -29.72
N THR A 391 9.32 11.77 -28.97
CA THR A 391 7.87 11.77 -29.26
C THR A 391 7.06 12.30 -28.09
N PRO A 392 5.86 12.79 -28.31
CA PRO A 392 5.59 14.02 -29.04
C PRO A 392 6.02 15.25 -28.20
N PRO A 393 6.14 16.43 -28.77
CA PRO A 393 6.53 17.63 -28.00
C PRO A 393 5.50 17.91 -26.90
N ASN A 394 5.99 18.31 -25.72
CA ASN A 394 5.11 18.82 -24.67
C ASN A 394 4.41 20.10 -25.14
N VAL A 395 3.16 20.24 -24.78
CA VAL A 395 2.45 21.51 -24.92
C VAL A 395 3.17 22.55 -24.04
N PRO A 396 3.46 23.75 -24.55
CA PRO A 396 4.07 24.83 -23.76
C PRO A 396 3.26 25.13 -22.50
N ALA A 397 3.93 25.53 -21.41
CA ALA A 397 3.27 25.93 -20.18
C ALA A 397 2.30 27.09 -20.43
N PRO A 398 1.05 27.02 -19.99
CA PRO A 398 0.10 28.11 -20.14
C PRO A 398 0.53 29.32 -19.29
N PRO A 399 0.10 30.54 -19.65
CA PRO A 399 0.49 31.76 -18.93
C PRO A 399 0.21 31.73 -17.43
N GLU A 400 -0.89 31.08 -17.01
CA GLU A 400 -1.27 30.95 -15.59
C GLU A 400 -0.27 30.09 -14.83
N ALA A 401 0.25 29.03 -15.46
CA ALA A 401 1.27 28.17 -14.84
C ALA A 401 2.58 28.92 -14.68
N LEU A 402 3.00 29.66 -15.71
CA LEU A 402 4.21 30.52 -15.67
C LEU A 402 4.09 31.55 -14.54
N LYS A 403 2.95 32.24 -14.45
CA LYS A 403 2.68 33.23 -13.40
C LYS A 403 2.74 32.58 -12.00
N LEU A 404 2.11 31.41 -11.81
CA LEU A 404 2.15 30.69 -10.54
C LEU A 404 3.57 30.29 -10.16
N MET A 405 4.39 29.85 -11.12
CA MET A 405 5.80 29.53 -10.90
C MET A 405 6.59 30.78 -10.48
N GLU A 406 6.40 31.92 -11.16
CA GLU A 406 7.04 33.19 -10.82
C GLU A 406 6.66 33.67 -9.42
N GLU A 407 5.37 33.60 -9.05
CA GLU A 407 4.88 33.97 -7.72
C GLU A 407 5.47 33.08 -6.63
N THR A 408 5.50 31.75 -6.87
CA THR A 408 6.06 30.78 -5.92
C THR A 408 7.56 30.96 -5.79
N GLU A 409 8.28 31.18 -6.90
CA GLU A 409 9.70 31.41 -6.92
C GLU A 409 10.07 32.74 -6.22
N ALA A 410 9.30 33.79 -6.39
CA ALA A 410 9.51 35.05 -5.68
C ALA A 410 9.40 34.89 -4.15
N LEU A 411 8.57 33.98 -3.66
CA LEU A 411 8.49 33.65 -2.26
C LEU A 411 9.73 32.86 -1.77
N GLU A 412 10.30 32.01 -2.64
CA GLU A 412 11.49 31.21 -2.33
C GLU A 412 12.77 32.05 -2.38
N MET A 413 12.90 32.90 -3.40
CA MET A 413 14.09 33.69 -3.65
C MET A 413 14.45 34.69 -2.54
N ARG A 414 13.50 35.06 -1.68
CA ARG A 414 13.80 35.89 -0.51
C ARG A 414 14.83 35.26 0.43
N ASN A 415 15.04 33.94 0.30
CA ASN A 415 15.86 33.17 1.24
C ASN A 415 16.99 32.34 0.58
N TYR A 416 16.98 32.06 -0.74
CA TYR A 416 17.93 31.12 -1.37
C TYR A 416 18.26 31.44 -2.83
N PRO A 417 19.57 31.37 -3.24
CA PRO A 417 19.97 31.61 -4.64
C PRO A 417 19.60 30.42 -5.57
N ARG A 418 19.30 30.72 -6.83
CA ARG A 418 18.97 29.74 -7.87
C ARG A 418 20.09 28.77 -8.18
N PRO A 419 19.76 27.49 -8.55
CA PRO A 419 20.74 26.57 -9.12
C PRO A 419 21.21 27.04 -10.51
N LYS A 420 22.39 26.56 -10.90
CA LYS A 420 22.97 26.87 -12.22
C LYS A 420 22.12 26.27 -13.34
N LYS A 421 22.05 26.98 -14.50
CA LYS A 421 21.25 26.62 -15.70
C LYS A 421 21.68 25.34 -16.44
N GLU A 422 22.46 24.43 -15.82
CA GLU A 422 23.12 23.32 -16.51
C GLU A 422 22.16 22.21 -17.00
N HIS A 423 20.88 22.24 -16.59
CA HIS A 423 19.89 21.20 -16.93
C HIS A 423 18.57 21.79 -17.44
N THR A 424 18.60 22.98 -18.06
CA THR A 424 17.39 23.55 -18.66
C THR A 424 17.20 23.02 -20.08
N TYR A 425 15.96 22.65 -20.40
CA TYR A 425 15.54 22.22 -21.72
C TYR A 425 14.81 23.33 -22.44
N ALA A 426 14.89 23.35 -23.77
CA ALA A 426 14.09 24.30 -24.56
C ALA A 426 12.59 24.07 -24.25
N PRO A 427 11.77 25.14 -24.21
CA PRO A 427 10.34 25.00 -24.03
C PRO A 427 9.73 24.00 -25.02
N GLY A 428 8.90 23.09 -24.53
CA GLY A 428 8.29 22.05 -25.34
C GLY A 428 9.15 20.79 -25.57
N THR A 429 10.40 20.73 -25.07
CA THR A 429 11.19 19.49 -25.12
C THR A 429 10.54 18.42 -24.26
N PRO A 430 10.12 17.26 -24.83
CA PRO A 430 9.58 16.18 -24.04
C PRO A 430 10.69 15.52 -23.23
N VAL A 431 10.48 15.39 -21.92
CA VAL A 431 11.47 14.82 -21.00
C VAL A 431 10.81 13.87 -20.01
N ALA A 432 11.58 12.92 -19.47
CA ALA A 432 11.10 11.94 -18.48
C ALA A 432 12.13 11.73 -17.35
N MET A 433 11.61 11.42 -16.17
CA MET A 433 12.41 10.88 -15.07
C MET A 433 12.86 9.45 -15.40
N GLY A 434 13.98 9.01 -14.81
CA GLY A 434 14.47 7.66 -15.02
C GLY A 434 15.85 7.41 -14.45
N VAL A 435 16.55 6.42 -15.00
CA VAL A 435 17.93 6.10 -14.67
C VAL A 435 18.73 5.88 -15.94
N ARG A 436 20.05 6.06 -15.86
CA ARG A 436 21.00 5.69 -16.93
C ARG A 436 22.30 5.19 -16.32
N ASP A 437 23.08 4.44 -17.10
CA ASP A 437 24.39 3.98 -16.67
C ASP A 437 25.39 5.14 -16.56
N ARG A 438 26.26 5.07 -15.55
CA ARG A 438 27.44 5.93 -15.44
C ARG A 438 28.50 5.47 -16.44
N LYS A 439 29.34 6.42 -16.88
CA LYS A 439 30.46 6.13 -17.79
C LYS A 439 31.49 5.17 -17.19
N ALA A 440 31.63 5.12 -15.88
CA ALA A 440 32.56 4.28 -15.15
C ALA A 440 31.81 3.53 -14.03
N PRO A 441 31.19 2.38 -14.33
CA PRO A 441 30.62 1.53 -13.32
C PRO A 441 31.66 1.04 -12.32
N ALA A 442 31.28 0.89 -11.06
CA ALA A 442 32.18 0.46 -10.01
C ALA A 442 31.48 -0.40 -8.95
N ASN A 443 32.24 -1.27 -8.29
CA ASN A 443 31.76 -2.03 -7.15
C ASN A 443 31.50 -1.11 -5.96
N CYS A 444 30.46 -1.39 -5.21
CA CYS A 444 30.10 -0.60 -4.01
C CYS A 444 30.98 -1.02 -2.82
N LYS A 445 31.38 -0.06 -1.99
CA LYS A 445 32.04 -0.34 -0.72
C LYS A 445 31.01 -0.47 0.39
N ILE A 446 31.23 -1.40 1.31
CA ILE A 446 30.41 -1.55 2.51
C ILE A 446 30.49 -0.27 3.34
N ASN A 447 29.35 0.32 3.67
CA ASN A 447 29.28 1.42 4.62
C ASN A 447 29.15 0.81 6.03
N LEU A 448 30.23 0.85 6.81
CA LEU A 448 30.25 0.23 8.13
C LEU A 448 29.16 0.83 9.03
N LYS A 449 28.25 -0.03 9.52
CA LYS A 449 27.04 0.36 10.27
C LYS A 449 26.13 1.34 9.52
N GLY A 450 26.12 1.27 8.18
CA GLY A 450 25.31 2.15 7.32
C GLY A 450 25.88 3.58 7.15
N ASP A 451 27.04 3.90 7.70
CA ASP A 451 27.67 5.23 7.64
C ASP A 451 28.51 5.39 6.36
N ALA A 452 28.03 6.19 5.40
CA ALA A 452 28.72 6.41 4.12
C ALA A 452 30.11 7.08 4.25
N LYS A 453 30.47 7.60 5.42
CA LYS A 453 31.81 8.13 5.72
C LYS A 453 32.78 7.05 6.18
N LYS A 454 32.30 5.89 6.60
CA LYS A 454 33.11 4.78 7.10
C LYS A 454 33.06 3.62 6.14
N LEU A 455 33.97 3.64 5.17
CA LEU A 455 34.01 2.66 4.09
C LEU A 455 34.82 1.43 4.49
N GLY A 456 34.24 0.26 4.30
CA GLY A 456 34.87 -1.04 4.38
C GLY A 456 35.38 -1.53 3.02
N GLU A 457 35.42 -2.84 2.83
CA GLU A 457 35.82 -3.48 1.58
C GLU A 457 34.87 -3.18 0.43
N ALA A 458 35.37 -3.25 -0.80
CA ALA A 458 34.56 -3.20 -1.99
C ALA A 458 33.95 -4.58 -2.26
N VAL A 459 32.65 -4.61 -2.51
CA VAL A 459 31.89 -5.83 -2.83
C VAL A 459 31.61 -5.86 -4.33
N PRO A 460 31.94 -6.93 -5.06
CA PRO A 460 31.51 -7.10 -6.43
C PRO A 460 30.00 -6.98 -6.56
N ARG A 461 29.52 -6.37 -7.66
CA ARG A 461 28.10 -6.34 -8.00
C ARG A 461 27.56 -7.76 -8.10
N GLY A 462 26.40 -8.02 -7.57
CA GLY A 462 25.82 -9.36 -7.48
C GLY A 462 24.41 -9.37 -6.92
N PHE A 463 23.87 -10.55 -6.78
CA PHE A 463 22.49 -10.82 -6.41
C PHE A 463 22.39 -11.31 -4.96
N LEU A 464 21.16 -11.52 -4.48
CA LEU A 464 20.93 -12.11 -3.16
C LEU A 464 21.30 -13.59 -3.17
N THR A 465 22.29 -13.97 -2.35
CA THR A 465 22.74 -15.38 -2.25
C THR A 465 21.65 -16.32 -1.76
N ALA A 466 20.71 -15.81 -0.96
CA ALA A 466 19.55 -16.57 -0.49
C ALA A 466 18.61 -17.06 -1.61
N CYS A 467 18.59 -16.38 -2.75
CA CYS A 467 17.80 -16.74 -3.93
C CYS A 467 18.61 -17.54 -4.95
N GLU A 468 19.87 -17.89 -4.65
CA GLU A 468 20.77 -18.56 -5.58
C GLU A 468 20.33 -20.01 -5.83
N ASN A 469 20.29 -20.38 -7.09
CA ASN A 469 20.12 -21.75 -7.54
C ASN A 469 21.00 -22.00 -8.78
N GLU A 470 21.09 -23.24 -9.23
CA GLU A 470 21.95 -23.64 -10.35
C GLU A 470 21.73 -22.77 -11.61
N ALA A 471 20.47 -22.42 -11.92
CA ALA A 471 20.14 -21.65 -13.12
C ALA A 471 20.47 -20.15 -13.01
N LEU A 472 20.51 -19.60 -11.79
CA LEU A 472 20.77 -18.17 -11.53
C LEU A 472 22.27 -17.86 -11.36
N ARG A 473 23.11 -18.87 -11.10
CA ARG A 473 24.56 -18.73 -10.93
C ARG A 473 25.30 -18.28 -12.16
N ASP A 474 24.80 -18.61 -13.35
CA ASP A 474 25.50 -18.39 -14.63
C ASP A 474 25.33 -16.94 -15.14
N ILE A 475 24.54 -16.10 -14.48
CA ILE A 475 24.34 -14.70 -14.86
C ILE A 475 25.58 -13.88 -14.51
N SER A 476 26.40 -13.59 -15.52
CA SER A 476 27.66 -12.86 -15.39
C SER A 476 27.47 -11.35 -15.63
N ILE A 477 28.05 -10.52 -14.78
CA ILE A 477 27.97 -9.05 -14.85
C ILE A 477 29.25 -8.51 -15.50
N PRO A 478 29.19 -7.92 -16.72
CA PRO A 478 30.36 -7.33 -17.37
C PRO A 478 30.88 -6.13 -16.53
N PRO A 479 32.21 -6.03 -16.34
CA PRO A 479 32.81 -4.97 -15.51
C PRO A 479 32.47 -3.55 -15.98
N GLU A 480 32.33 -3.36 -17.30
CA GLU A 480 32.07 -2.08 -17.96
C GLU A 480 30.60 -1.63 -17.98
N GLN A 481 29.68 -2.47 -17.53
CA GLN A 481 28.24 -2.21 -17.45
C GLN A 481 27.81 -2.00 -15.99
N SER A 482 26.70 -1.29 -15.75
CA SER A 482 26.14 -1.19 -14.40
C SER A 482 25.70 -2.54 -13.83
N GLY A 483 25.26 -3.46 -14.70
CA GLY A 483 24.69 -4.74 -14.35
C GLY A 483 23.15 -4.71 -14.17
N ARG A 484 22.47 -3.58 -14.43
CA ARG A 484 21.00 -3.50 -14.31
C ARG A 484 20.26 -4.42 -15.28
N ARG A 485 20.84 -4.67 -16.48
CA ARG A 485 20.31 -5.65 -17.44
C ARG A 485 20.35 -7.06 -16.83
N GLN A 486 21.47 -7.44 -16.23
CA GLN A 486 21.64 -8.73 -15.54
C GLN A 486 20.77 -8.82 -14.28
N LEU A 487 20.58 -7.71 -13.56
CA LEU A 487 19.64 -7.67 -12.44
C LEU A 487 18.21 -7.93 -12.92
N ALA A 488 17.79 -7.32 -14.02
CA ALA A 488 16.49 -7.59 -14.63
C ALA A 488 16.36 -9.07 -15.04
N GLU A 489 17.36 -9.61 -15.75
CA GLU A 489 17.40 -11.02 -16.15
C GLU A 489 17.27 -11.97 -14.94
N TRP A 490 18.00 -11.68 -13.85
CA TRP A 490 17.94 -12.46 -12.62
C TRP A 490 16.53 -12.41 -11.99
N ILE A 491 15.92 -11.23 -11.90
CA ILE A 491 14.59 -11.03 -11.30
C ILE A 491 13.51 -11.77 -12.11
N VAL A 492 13.56 -11.68 -13.44
CA VAL A 492 12.50 -12.25 -14.29
C VAL A 492 12.75 -13.71 -14.68
N HIS A 493 13.85 -14.31 -14.20
CA HIS A 493 14.18 -15.67 -14.55
C HIS A 493 13.08 -16.65 -14.11
N PRO A 494 12.62 -17.58 -14.98
CA PRO A 494 11.51 -18.50 -14.66
C PRO A 494 11.70 -19.34 -13.39
N LYS A 495 12.95 -19.58 -12.99
CA LYS A 495 13.30 -20.31 -11.76
C LYS A 495 13.56 -19.42 -10.54
N HIS A 496 13.29 -18.10 -10.65
CA HIS A 496 13.42 -17.20 -9.51
C HIS A 496 12.31 -17.52 -8.47
N PRO A 497 12.66 -17.78 -7.19
CA PRO A 497 11.68 -18.32 -6.23
C PRO A 497 10.58 -17.33 -5.82
N GLN A 498 10.81 -16.01 -5.88
CA GLN A 498 9.85 -15.02 -5.38
C GLN A 498 9.01 -14.33 -6.45
N THR A 499 9.60 -13.93 -7.57
CA THR A 499 8.99 -12.95 -8.49
C THR A 499 7.57 -13.33 -8.92
N ALA A 500 7.37 -14.56 -9.40
CA ALA A 500 6.05 -15.02 -9.81
C ALA A 500 5.09 -15.20 -8.61
N ARG A 501 5.56 -15.76 -7.49
CA ARG A 501 4.75 -15.92 -6.26
C ARG A 501 4.23 -14.59 -5.75
N VAL A 502 5.09 -13.58 -5.68
CA VAL A 502 4.72 -12.24 -5.18
C VAL A 502 3.67 -11.59 -6.08
N MET A 503 3.86 -11.63 -7.40
CA MET A 503 2.89 -11.04 -8.33
C MET A 503 1.54 -11.76 -8.30
N VAL A 504 1.54 -13.07 -8.34
CA VAL A 504 0.30 -13.86 -8.27
C VAL A 504 -0.43 -13.65 -6.93
N ASN A 505 0.32 -13.58 -5.83
CA ASN A 505 -0.26 -13.30 -4.53
C ASN A 505 -0.91 -11.89 -4.45
N ARG A 506 -0.32 -10.88 -5.11
CA ARG A 506 -0.93 -9.54 -5.20
C ARG A 506 -2.18 -9.54 -6.06
N ILE A 507 -2.15 -10.22 -7.21
CA ILE A 507 -3.37 -10.39 -8.04
C ILE A 507 -4.47 -11.02 -7.18
N TRP A 508 -4.14 -12.10 -6.46
CA TRP A 508 -5.08 -12.76 -5.55
C TRP A 508 -5.59 -11.81 -4.45
N ALA A 509 -4.70 -11.06 -3.82
CA ALA A 509 -5.05 -10.13 -2.75
C ALA A 509 -6.02 -9.02 -3.22
N HIS A 510 -5.83 -8.50 -4.43
CA HIS A 510 -6.73 -7.49 -4.99
C HIS A 510 -8.11 -8.06 -5.34
N LEU A 511 -8.18 -9.32 -5.77
CA LEU A 511 -9.45 -9.99 -6.12
C LEU A 511 -10.23 -10.49 -4.89
N PHE A 512 -9.53 -11.02 -3.87
CA PHE A 512 -10.17 -11.62 -2.69
C PHE A 512 -10.12 -10.76 -1.43
N GLY A 513 -9.40 -9.60 -1.45
CA GLY A 513 -9.20 -8.74 -0.29
C GLY A 513 -8.09 -9.21 0.66
N ARG A 514 -7.62 -10.46 0.52
CA ARG A 514 -6.49 -11.02 1.25
C ARG A 514 -5.68 -11.93 0.34
N GLY A 515 -4.35 -11.82 0.38
CA GLY A 515 -3.44 -12.72 -0.33
C GLY A 515 -3.46 -14.13 0.27
N LEU A 516 -3.04 -15.12 -0.51
CA LEU A 516 -2.70 -16.44 0.00
C LEU A 516 -1.60 -16.34 1.06
N VAL A 517 -0.67 -15.41 0.86
CA VAL A 517 0.22 -14.84 1.87
C VAL A 517 -0.34 -13.49 2.30
N GLY A 518 -0.74 -13.35 3.56
CA GLY A 518 -1.43 -12.15 4.06
C GLY A 518 -0.54 -10.89 4.12
N THR A 519 0.78 -11.05 4.00
CA THR A 519 1.81 -10.00 3.96
C THR A 519 2.41 -9.88 2.55
N PRO A 520 1.76 -9.22 1.58
CA PRO A 520 2.15 -9.26 0.17
C PRO A 520 3.51 -8.60 -0.14
N ASP A 521 4.05 -7.81 0.80
CA ASP A 521 5.34 -7.13 0.69
C ASP A 521 6.43 -7.77 1.57
N ASP A 522 6.10 -8.87 2.29
CA ASP A 522 7.02 -9.59 3.15
C ASP A 522 6.75 -11.09 3.09
N PHE A 523 7.64 -11.81 2.42
CA PHE A 523 7.70 -13.27 2.28
C PHE A 523 8.86 -13.86 3.10
N GLY A 524 9.55 -13.02 3.87
CA GLY A 524 10.62 -13.41 4.78
C GLY A 524 10.12 -14.09 6.05
N VAL A 525 11.00 -14.15 7.04
CA VAL A 525 10.72 -14.80 8.36
C VAL A 525 9.54 -14.18 9.10
N TYR A 526 9.34 -12.87 8.98
CA TYR A 526 8.21 -12.16 9.59
C TYR A 526 6.94 -12.20 8.76
N GLY A 527 7.06 -12.56 7.48
CA GLY A 527 5.92 -12.72 6.62
C GLY A 527 5.03 -13.88 7.06
N GLU A 528 3.74 -13.78 6.76
CA GLU A 528 2.82 -14.88 6.99
C GLU A 528 3.16 -16.06 6.06
N LYS A 529 2.96 -17.28 6.55
CA LYS A 529 3.02 -18.46 5.69
C LYS A 529 1.78 -18.50 4.79
N PRO A 530 1.92 -19.02 3.56
CA PRO A 530 0.77 -19.18 2.68
C PRO A 530 -0.29 -20.11 3.29
N THR A 531 -1.55 -19.71 3.17
CA THR A 531 -2.68 -20.56 3.61
C THR A 531 -2.85 -21.78 2.71
N HIS A 532 -2.54 -21.60 1.41
CA HIS A 532 -2.62 -22.63 0.36
C HIS A 532 -1.31 -22.68 -0.43
N PRO A 533 -0.24 -23.26 0.12
CA PRO A 533 1.08 -23.22 -0.50
C PRO A 533 1.10 -23.88 -1.89
N GLU A 534 0.40 -25.00 -2.04
CA GLU A 534 0.31 -25.71 -3.32
C GLU A 534 -0.45 -24.89 -4.38
N LEU A 535 -1.51 -24.21 -3.99
CA LEU A 535 -2.24 -23.31 -4.91
C LEU A 535 -1.37 -22.13 -5.35
N LEU A 536 -0.61 -21.54 -4.41
CA LEU A 536 0.30 -20.42 -4.72
C LEU A 536 1.35 -20.85 -5.75
N ASP A 537 1.98 -22.00 -5.54
CA ASP A 537 3.01 -22.53 -6.45
C ASP A 537 2.41 -22.96 -7.80
N TYR A 538 1.24 -23.59 -7.79
CA TYR A 538 0.50 -23.91 -9.00
C TYR A 538 0.22 -22.66 -9.83
N LEU A 539 -0.33 -21.60 -9.22
CA LEU A 539 -0.61 -20.34 -9.92
C LEU A 539 0.66 -19.64 -10.39
N ALA A 540 1.72 -19.62 -9.58
CA ALA A 540 3.01 -19.05 -9.96
C ALA A 540 3.62 -19.77 -11.16
N THR A 541 3.53 -21.11 -11.18
CA THR A 541 3.99 -21.92 -12.34
C THR A 541 3.15 -21.62 -13.57
N LYS A 542 1.82 -21.60 -13.46
CA LYS A 542 0.93 -21.28 -14.59
C LYS A 542 1.17 -19.87 -15.15
N PHE A 543 1.41 -18.90 -14.27
CA PHE A 543 1.71 -17.52 -14.66
C PHE A 543 2.92 -17.44 -15.58
N VAL A 544 3.98 -18.22 -15.28
CA VAL A 544 5.22 -18.22 -16.07
C VAL A 544 5.09 -19.07 -17.33
N THR A 545 4.50 -20.29 -17.22
CA THR A 545 4.59 -21.30 -18.27
C THR A 545 3.42 -21.31 -19.25
N GLU A 546 2.21 -21.04 -18.80
CA GLU A 546 1.00 -21.11 -19.63
C GLU A 546 0.47 -19.72 -20.01
N HIS A 547 0.65 -18.76 -19.13
CA HIS A 547 0.17 -17.39 -19.36
C HIS A 547 1.27 -16.44 -19.86
N ASP A 548 2.53 -16.91 -19.97
CA ASP A 548 3.67 -16.11 -20.43
C ASP A 548 3.79 -14.74 -19.73
N GLY A 549 3.49 -14.69 -18.44
CA GLY A 549 3.47 -13.45 -17.67
C GLY A 549 2.27 -12.52 -17.91
N SER A 550 1.24 -12.96 -18.64
CA SER A 550 0.00 -12.21 -18.86
C SER A 550 -0.79 -12.04 -17.57
N VAL A 551 -0.93 -10.79 -17.12
CA VAL A 551 -1.73 -10.45 -15.94
C VAL A 551 -3.22 -10.67 -16.23
N LYS A 552 -3.69 -10.33 -17.43
CA LYS A 552 -5.09 -10.54 -17.84
C LYS A 552 -5.46 -12.02 -17.84
N ALA A 553 -4.61 -12.88 -18.39
CA ALA A 553 -4.86 -14.32 -18.42
C ALA A 553 -4.89 -14.93 -17.00
N MET A 554 -4.02 -14.50 -16.09
CA MET A 554 -4.03 -14.94 -14.70
C MET A 554 -5.31 -14.49 -13.99
N ILE A 555 -5.71 -13.23 -14.12
CA ILE A 555 -6.95 -12.69 -13.58
C ILE A 555 -8.16 -13.49 -14.11
N ARG A 556 -8.20 -13.70 -15.42
CA ARG A 556 -9.27 -14.49 -16.08
C ARG A 556 -9.40 -15.88 -15.47
N SER A 557 -8.26 -16.56 -15.28
CA SER A 557 -8.24 -17.91 -14.67
C SER A 557 -8.82 -17.91 -13.25
N ILE A 558 -8.52 -16.87 -12.47
CA ILE A 558 -8.98 -16.75 -11.07
C ILE A 558 -10.47 -16.39 -11.02
N VAL A 559 -10.93 -15.39 -11.76
CA VAL A 559 -12.31 -14.91 -11.64
C VAL A 559 -13.34 -15.88 -12.25
N LEU A 560 -12.91 -16.76 -13.14
CA LEU A 560 -13.74 -17.84 -13.69
C LEU A 560 -13.81 -19.08 -12.77
N SER A 561 -13.01 -19.14 -11.69
CA SER A 561 -13.15 -20.20 -10.69
C SER A 561 -14.43 -20.03 -9.87
N ARG A 562 -15.00 -21.13 -9.42
CA ARG A 562 -16.16 -21.11 -8.52
C ARG A 562 -15.83 -20.46 -7.20
N THR A 563 -14.61 -20.64 -6.72
CA THR A 563 -14.07 -20.04 -5.49
C THR A 563 -14.23 -18.52 -5.47
N TYR A 564 -13.96 -17.83 -6.60
CA TYR A 564 -14.19 -16.39 -6.73
C TYR A 564 -15.68 -16.03 -6.82
N GLN A 565 -16.50 -16.91 -7.40
CA GLN A 565 -17.93 -16.68 -7.66
C GLN A 565 -18.83 -17.00 -6.46
N LEU A 566 -18.24 -17.38 -5.30
CA LEU A 566 -19.02 -17.60 -4.07
C LEU A 566 -19.65 -16.30 -3.54
N ASP A 567 -20.80 -16.44 -2.86
CA ASP A 567 -21.44 -15.35 -2.12
C ASP A 567 -20.57 -14.93 -0.92
N SER A 568 -20.64 -13.67 -0.53
CA SER A 568 -20.02 -13.15 0.69
C SER A 568 -20.80 -13.56 1.96
N ARG A 569 -22.09 -13.85 1.81
CA ARG A 569 -22.97 -14.30 2.89
C ARG A 569 -22.74 -15.78 3.20
N SER A 570 -22.70 -16.11 4.49
CA SER A 570 -22.53 -17.47 4.98
C SER A 570 -23.23 -17.62 6.32
N THR A 571 -23.20 -18.81 6.89
CA THR A 571 -23.76 -19.05 8.24
C THR A 571 -22.95 -18.31 9.30
N SER A 572 -23.64 -17.89 10.38
CA SER A 572 -22.96 -17.24 11.51
C SER A 572 -21.87 -18.10 12.14
N GLU A 573 -22.00 -19.43 12.04
CA GLU A 573 -20.99 -20.39 12.52
C GLU A 573 -19.74 -20.36 11.62
N ALA A 574 -19.90 -20.44 10.31
CA ALA A 574 -18.80 -20.38 9.35
C ALA A 574 -18.04 -19.04 9.44
N ILE A 575 -18.76 -17.92 9.64
CA ILE A 575 -18.15 -16.60 9.83
C ILE A 575 -17.34 -16.55 11.14
N ARG A 576 -17.84 -17.14 12.23
CA ARG A 576 -17.11 -17.17 13.50
C ARG A 576 -15.89 -18.10 13.47
N SER A 577 -15.96 -19.22 12.76
CA SER A 577 -14.83 -20.18 12.66
C SER A 577 -13.69 -19.67 11.77
N ASP A 578 -14.01 -18.90 10.73
CA ASP A 578 -13.03 -18.28 9.82
C ASP A 578 -13.43 -16.83 9.48
N PRO A 579 -13.26 -15.89 10.43
CA PRO A 579 -13.68 -14.50 10.23
C PRO A 579 -12.95 -13.84 9.05
N ASP A 580 -11.67 -14.11 8.88
CA ASP A 580 -10.82 -13.55 7.82
C ASP A 580 -10.92 -14.30 6.50
N ASN A 581 -11.79 -15.30 6.40
CA ASN A 581 -11.94 -16.17 5.22
C ASN A 581 -10.60 -16.71 4.69
N ARG A 582 -9.76 -17.18 5.58
CA ARG A 582 -8.44 -17.73 5.24
C ARG A 582 -8.53 -18.99 4.39
N TRP A 583 -9.64 -19.73 4.52
CA TRP A 583 -9.87 -21.01 3.88
C TRP A 583 -10.79 -20.92 2.66
N LEU A 584 -11.12 -19.70 2.22
CA LEU A 584 -11.82 -19.41 0.97
C LEU A 584 -13.24 -20.01 0.87
N ALA A 585 -13.89 -20.25 2.02
CA ALA A 585 -15.23 -20.87 2.05
C ALA A 585 -16.36 -19.93 1.59
N ARG A 586 -16.08 -18.64 1.41
CA ARG A 586 -16.96 -17.60 0.89
C ARG A 586 -16.16 -16.54 0.17
N HIS A 587 -16.79 -15.55 -0.44
CA HIS A 587 -16.11 -14.31 -0.81
C HIS A 587 -16.06 -13.35 0.40
N LEU A 588 -15.11 -12.40 0.42
CA LEU A 588 -15.10 -11.34 1.44
C LEU A 588 -15.88 -10.13 0.94
N ARG A 589 -16.76 -9.61 1.79
CA ARG A 589 -17.34 -8.29 1.58
C ARG A 589 -16.27 -7.24 1.85
N ARG A 590 -16.03 -6.34 0.89
CA ARG A 590 -14.96 -5.34 0.93
C ARG A 590 -15.52 -3.94 0.73
N ARG A 591 -14.95 -2.96 1.43
CA ARG A 591 -15.20 -1.56 1.11
C ARG A 591 -14.47 -1.23 -0.22
N MET A 592 -15.10 -0.44 -1.08
CA MET A 592 -14.41 0.12 -2.24
C MET A 592 -13.22 0.96 -1.78
N ASP A 593 -12.12 0.91 -2.52
CA ASP A 593 -11.00 1.82 -2.31
C ASP A 593 -11.37 3.27 -2.68
N ALA A 594 -10.50 4.20 -2.32
CA ALA A 594 -10.75 5.63 -2.44
C ALA A 594 -11.08 6.05 -3.87
N GLU A 595 -10.33 5.57 -4.85
CA GLU A 595 -10.50 5.90 -6.26
C GLU A 595 -11.80 5.33 -6.81
N THR A 596 -12.06 4.06 -6.54
CA THR A 596 -13.30 3.39 -6.99
C THR A 596 -14.54 4.07 -6.39
N LEU A 597 -14.49 4.44 -5.11
CA LEU A 597 -15.60 5.12 -4.45
C LEU A 597 -15.87 6.49 -5.08
N ARG A 598 -14.83 7.33 -5.26
CA ARG A 598 -14.96 8.64 -5.89
C ARG A 598 -15.48 8.51 -7.33
N ASP A 599 -14.90 7.63 -8.11
CA ASP A 599 -15.29 7.42 -9.51
C ASP A 599 -16.72 6.86 -9.63
N SER A 600 -17.16 6.04 -8.66
CA SER A 600 -18.55 5.58 -8.56
C SER A 600 -19.53 6.71 -8.27
N VAL A 601 -19.14 7.67 -7.41
CA VAL A 601 -19.96 8.87 -7.14
C VAL A 601 -20.11 9.71 -8.42
N LEU A 602 -19.03 9.95 -9.15
CA LEU A 602 -19.04 10.67 -10.43
C LEU A 602 -19.89 9.93 -11.49
N LYS A 603 -19.78 8.60 -11.56
CA LYS A 603 -20.59 7.80 -12.50
C LYS A 603 -22.08 7.85 -12.15
N ALA A 604 -22.43 7.73 -10.87
CA ALA A 604 -23.81 7.79 -10.43
C ALA A 604 -24.44 9.16 -10.68
N SER A 605 -23.73 10.25 -10.46
CA SER A 605 -24.19 11.61 -10.76
C SER A 605 -24.31 11.91 -12.27
N GLY A 606 -23.56 11.14 -13.11
CA GLY A 606 -23.48 11.37 -14.55
C GLY A 606 -22.44 12.42 -14.95
N ASP A 607 -21.55 12.81 -14.03
CA ASP A 607 -20.52 13.82 -14.23
C ASP A 607 -19.17 13.20 -14.64
N LEU A 608 -19.00 11.87 -14.54
CA LEU A 608 -17.75 11.19 -14.87
C LEU A 608 -17.35 11.44 -16.32
N ASN A 609 -16.19 12.03 -16.53
CA ASN A 609 -15.52 12.05 -17.82
C ASN A 609 -14.70 10.75 -17.97
N PRO A 610 -15.08 9.84 -18.90
CA PRO A 610 -14.37 8.57 -19.07
C PRO A 610 -13.04 8.71 -19.83
N GLU A 611 -12.84 9.82 -20.52
CA GLU A 611 -11.61 10.04 -21.32
C GLU A 611 -10.39 10.23 -20.41
N PRO A 612 -9.23 9.70 -20.81
CA PRO A 612 -7.98 9.97 -20.12
C PRO A 612 -7.69 11.47 -20.02
N ALA A 613 -7.26 11.94 -18.85
CA ALA A 613 -6.80 13.32 -18.73
C ALA A 613 -5.44 13.49 -19.43
N GLU A 614 -5.25 14.61 -20.09
CA GLU A 614 -4.00 14.95 -20.77
C GLU A 614 -2.89 15.30 -19.77
N GLY A 615 -1.99 14.36 -19.50
CA GLY A 615 -0.87 14.54 -18.60
C GLY A 615 -1.28 14.68 -17.13
N SER A 616 -0.77 15.69 -16.45
CA SER A 616 -1.09 16.03 -15.06
C SER A 616 -1.43 17.52 -14.92
N PRO A 617 -2.29 17.88 -13.95
CA PRO A 617 -2.53 19.29 -13.62
C PRO A 617 -1.26 20.07 -13.27
N ILE A 618 -0.21 19.40 -12.77
CA ILE A 618 1.06 20.05 -12.42
C ILE A 618 2.18 19.82 -13.45
N ARG A 619 1.88 19.29 -14.63
CA ARG A 619 2.88 18.93 -15.66
C ARG A 619 3.82 20.07 -16.09
N HIS A 620 3.45 21.30 -15.80
CA HIS A 620 4.25 22.48 -16.13
C HIS A 620 4.82 23.19 -14.89
N LEU A 621 4.55 22.68 -13.68
CA LEU A 621 4.82 23.39 -12.44
C LEU A 621 6.08 22.86 -11.75
N GLU A 622 7.21 23.57 -11.93
CA GLU A 622 8.44 23.36 -11.16
C GLU A 622 8.43 24.30 -9.94
N LEU A 623 7.90 23.81 -8.81
CA LEU A 623 7.71 24.62 -7.60
C LEU A 623 7.77 23.79 -6.31
N LEU A 624 7.75 24.45 -5.17
CA LEU A 624 7.53 23.81 -3.88
C LEU A 624 6.03 23.72 -3.58
N VAL A 625 5.51 22.50 -3.60
CA VAL A 625 4.07 22.18 -3.42
C VAL A 625 3.51 22.78 -2.11
N ASN A 626 4.27 22.70 -1.02
CA ASN A 626 3.83 23.20 0.30
C ASN A 626 3.86 24.73 0.43
N ARG A 627 4.26 25.45 -0.60
CA ARG A 627 4.23 26.92 -0.69
C ARG A 627 3.28 27.44 -1.76
N ALA A 628 2.82 26.55 -2.62
CA ALA A 628 1.83 26.86 -3.63
C ALA A 628 0.41 26.94 -3.01
N PRO A 629 -0.52 27.65 -3.64
CA PRO A 629 -1.94 27.54 -3.32
C PRO A 629 -2.41 26.09 -3.55
N ASP A 630 -3.65 25.78 -3.17
CA ASP A 630 -4.22 24.45 -3.38
C ASP A 630 -4.13 24.04 -4.85
N LEU A 631 -3.35 22.99 -5.12
CA LEU A 631 -3.12 22.42 -6.45
C LEU A 631 -4.17 21.39 -6.85
N HIS A 632 -5.01 20.95 -5.89
CA HIS A 632 -6.09 20.00 -6.12
C HIS A 632 -7.32 20.75 -6.65
N LYS A 633 -7.38 20.95 -7.96
CA LYS A 633 -8.56 21.53 -8.61
C LYS A 633 -9.65 20.48 -8.76
N PRO A 634 -10.94 20.88 -8.66
CA PRO A 634 -12.04 19.99 -8.98
C PRO A 634 -11.84 19.36 -10.37
N SER A 635 -12.08 18.06 -10.46
CA SER A 635 -11.94 17.31 -11.71
C SER A 635 -13.02 16.24 -11.77
N ASN A 636 -13.56 15.98 -12.95
CA ASN A 636 -14.50 14.91 -13.21
C ASN A 636 -13.87 13.72 -13.96
N HIS A 637 -12.55 13.76 -14.20
CA HIS A 637 -11.83 12.58 -14.69
C HIS A 637 -11.68 11.51 -13.62
N ARG A 638 -11.33 10.30 -14.06
CA ARG A 638 -10.98 9.17 -13.21
C ARG A 638 -9.91 9.57 -12.19
N SER A 639 -10.03 9.04 -10.98
CA SER A 639 -9.16 9.38 -9.84
C SER A 639 -7.68 9.10 -10.07
N ILE A 640 -7.32 8.17 -10.96
CA ILE A 640 -5.93 7.88 -11.31
C ILE A 640 -5.23 9.07 -11.99
N TYR A 641 -6.00 9.98 -12.60
CA TYR A 641 -5.48 11.19 -13.26
C TYR A 641 -5.41 12.42 -12.35
N LEU A 642 -5.85 12.30 -11.09
CA LEU A 642 -5.68 13.37 -10.13
C LEU A 642 -4.21 13.57 -9.80
N CYS A 643 -3.85 14.80 -9.43
CA CYS A 643 -2.52 15.14 -8.98
C CYS A 643 -2.20 14.44 -7.65
N MET A 644 -1.26 13.49 -7.66
CA MET A 644 -0.85 12.73 -6.49
C MET A 644 0.39 13.35 -5.85
N LEU A 645 0.20 14.15 -4.81
CA LEU A 645 1.28 14.84 -4.11
C LEU A 645 1.55 14.20 -2.75
N ARG A 646 2.80 13.86 -2.45
CA ARG A 646 3.21 13.42 -1.11
C ARG A 646 2.97 14.52 -0.09
N ASN A 647 2.46 14.17 1.08
CA ASN A 647 2.08 15.11 2.15
C ASN A 647 1.01 16.15 1.79
N SER A 648 0.40 16.03 0.60
CA SER A 648 -0.72 16.86 0.14
C SER A 648 -1.59 16.04 -0.79
N GLN A 649 -2.34 15.10 -0.23
CA GLN A 649 -3.21 14.20 -1.00
C GLN A 649 -4.55 14.87 -1.31
N PRO A 650 -5.24 14.51 -2.42
CA PRO A 650 -6.62 14.90 -2.66
C PRO A 650 -7.50 14.49 -1.46
N LYS A 651 -8.27 15.42 -0.91
CA LYS A 651 -9.08 15.21 0.31
C LYS A 651 -10.08 14.08 0.15
N GLU A 652 -10.65 13.95 -1.05
CA GLU A 652 -11.63 12.93 -1.42
C GLU A 652 -11.06 11.51 -1.33
N LEU A 653 -9.76 11.36 -1.61
CA LEU A 653 -9.07 10.08 -1.58
C LEU A 653 -8.45 9.81 -0.20
N ALA A 654 -7.86 10.83 0.42
CA ALA A 654 -7.22 10.72 1.73
C ALA A 654 -8.19 10.23 2.83
N ALA A 655 -9.48 10.60 2.73
CA ALA A 655 -10.52 10.16 3.66
C ALA A 655 -10.73 8.64 3.66
N PHE A 656 -10.33 7.93 2.59
CA PHE A 656 -10.59 6.50 2.37
C PHE A 656 -9.30 5.68 2.19
N ASP A 657 -8.29 5.97 3.01
CA ASP A 657 -7.05 5.19 3.17
C ASP A 657 -6.15 5.17 1.91
N LEU A 658 -6.08 6.28 1.16
CA LEU A 658 -5.08 6.41 0.09
C LEU A 658 -3.67 6.30 0.69
N PRO A 659 -2.76 5.48 0.15
CA PRO A 659 -1.38 5.39 0.60
C PRO A 659 -0.61 6.72 0.47
N ASP A 660 0.35 6.95 1.36
CA ASP A 660 1.18 8.17 1.38
C ASP A 660 2.25 8.22 0.27
N SER A 661 2.41 7.14 -0.49
CA SER A 661 3.42 6.97 -1.56
C SER A 661 4.89 7.15 -1.09
N LEU A 662 5.18 7.00 0.21
CA LEU A 662 6.53 7.05 0.75
C LEU A 662 7.24 5.70 0.73
N LYS A 663 6.47 4.63 0.75
CA LYS A 663 6.95 3.24 0.73
C LYS A 663 6.10 2.38 -0.17
N VAL A 664 6.61 1.19 -0.50
CA VAL A 664 5.85 0.15 -1.20
C VAL A 664 4.56 -0.17 -0.44
N ALA A 665 3.45 -0.29 -1.16
CA ALA A 665 2.17 -0.70 -0.62
C ALA A 665 1.50 -1.74 -1.54
N GLY A 666 1.80 -2.99 -1.33
CA GLY A 666 1.15 -4.12 -2.01
C GLY A 666 -0.23 -4.45 -1.45
N LYS A 667 -0.56 -3.88 -0.28
CA LYS A 667 -1.89 -3.89 0.32
C LYS A 667 -2.14 -2.55 1.01
N ARG A 668 -3.32 -1.99 0.79
CA ARG A 668 -3.78 -0.80 1.51
C ARG A 668 -4.41 -1.17 2.85
N ASN A 669 -4.39 -0.23 3.78
CA ASN A 669 -5.22 -0.33 4.98
C ASN A 669 -6.71 -0.19 4.60
N GLU A 670 -7.57 -0.85 5.34
CA GLU A 670 -9.02 -0.71 5.24
C GLU A 670 -9.56 -0.35 6.62
N THR A 671 -9.60 0.96 6.89
CA THR A 671 -10.15 1.45 8.16
C THR A 671 -11.66 1.67 8.04
N MET A 672 -12.38 1.49 9.15
CA MET A 672 -13.80 1.85 9.28
C MET A 672 -13.92 2.94 10.35
N LEU A 673 -13.78 4.19 9.93
CA LEU A 673 -13.78 5.33 10.82
C LEU A 673 -15.08 6.15 10.67
N PRO A 674 -15.63 6.72 11.77
CA PRO A 674 -16.78 7.63 11.71
C PRO A 674 -16.54 8.83 10.78
N SER A 675 -15.31 9.30 10.66
CA SER A 675 -14.92 10.39 9.76
C SER A 675 -15.23 10.11 8.29
N GLN A 676 -15.21 8.84 7.86
CA GLN A 676 -15.56 8.47 6.49
C GLN A 676 -17.06 8.66 6.20
N SER A 677 -17.91 8.30 7.15
CA SER A 677 -19.37 8.57 7.03
C SER A 677 -19.67 10.07 7.10
N LEU A 678 -18.97 10.81 7.99
CA LEU A 678 -19.10 12.26 8.07
C LEU A 678 -18.61 12.95 6.79
N PHE A 679 -17.57 12.42 6.14
CA PHE A 679 -17.11 12.92 4.85
C PHE A 679 -18.22 12.83 3.79
N LEU A 680 -18.88 11.68 3.66
CA LEU A 680 -19.96 11.50 2.69
C LEU A 680 -21.17 12.41 2.95
N LEU A 681 -21.37 12.81 4.19
CA LEU A 681 -22.48 13.69 4.57
C LEU A 681 -22.14 15.19 4.46
N ASN A 682 -20.86 15.57 4.56
CA ASN A 682 -20.49 16.97 4.74
C ASN A 682 -19.45 17.49 3.72
N SER A 683 -18.88 16.64 2.85
CA SER A 683 -17.88 17.14 1.91
C SER A 683 -18.53 17.89 0.74
N ASP A 684 -17.92 19.02 0.37
CA ASP A 684 -18.35 19.82 -0.77
C ASP A 684 -18.43 18.99 -2.07
N PHE A 685 -17.51 18.03 -2.22
CA PHE A 685 -17.49 17.14 -3.38
C PHE A 685 -18.78 16.29 -3.46
N VAL A 686 -19.17 15.60 -2.37
CA VAL A 686 -20.35 14.72 -2.39
C VAL A 686 -21.62 15.53 -2.50
N ILE A 687 -21.71 16.69 -1.85
CA ILE A 687 -22.87 17.59 -1.94
C ILE A 687 -23.01 18.09 -3.38
N ALA A 688 -21.94 18.58 -4.01
CA ALA A 688 -21.97 19.04 -5.39
C ALA A 688 -22.38 17.90 -6.34
N GLN A 689 -21.86 16.69 -6.16
CA GLN A 689 -22.22 15.54 -6.99
C GLN A 689 -23.68 15.10 -6.78
N ALA A 690 -24.22 15.22 -5.57
CA ALA A 690 -25.64 14.96 -5.31
C ALA A 690 -26.55 16.00 -5.97
N GLU A 691 -26.12 17.26 -6.02
CA GLU A 691 -26.85 18.32 -6.76
C GLU A 691 -26.82 18.11 -8.26
N ILE A 692 -25.67 17.72 -8.84
CA ILE A 692 -25.54 17.36 -10.26
C ILE A 692 -26.44 16.15 -10.57
N PHE A 693 -26.41 15.12 -9.71
CA PHE A 693 -27.25 13.94 -9.86
C PHE A 693 -28.75 14.31 -9.88
N ALA A 694 -29.19 15.10 -8.90
CA ALA A 694 -30.58 15.55 -8.81
C ALA A 694 -30.98 16.38 -10.05
N SER A 695 -30.09 17.25 -10.51
CA SER A 695 -30.32 18.12 -11.68
C SER A 695 -30.38 17.35 -13.00
N SER A 696 -29.72 16.19 -13.07
CA SER A 696 -29.73 15.30 -14.25
C SER A 696 -31.02 14.48 -14.41
N LEU A 697 -31.90 14.48 -13.40
CA LEU A 697 -33.16 13.77 -13.44
C LEU A 697 -34.19 14.53 -14.30
N ASP A 698 -34.92 13.82 -15.17
CA ASP A 698 -35.97 14.46 -15.96
C ASP A 698 -37.12 14.98 -15.07
N ALA A 699 -37.20 16.30 -14.95
CA ALA A 699 -38.20 16.98 -14.13
C ALA A 699 -39.66 16.74 -14.57
N ARG A 700 -39.88 16.25 -15.79
CA ARG A 700 -41.19 15.93 -16.36
C ARG A 700 -41.72 14.55 -15.99
N SER A 701 -40.77 13.68 -15.53
CA SER A 701 -41.13 12.32 -15.12
C SER A 701 -41.88 12.34 -13.80
N GLU A 702 -42.78 11.37 -13.60
CA GLU A 702 -43.45 11.10 -12.35
C GLU A 702 -42.45 10.88 -11.19
N VAL A 703 -42.87 11.22 -9.97
CA VAL A 703 -42.01 11.15 -8.75
C VAL A 703 -41.41 9.75 -8.61
N ASP A 704 -42.19 8.70 -8.78
CA ASP A 704 -41.74 7.32 -8.64
C ASP A 704 -40.71 6.93 -9.70
N ALA A 705 -40.91 7.36 -10.94
CA ALA A 705 -39.94 7.09 -12.02
C ALA A 705 -38.58 7.77 -11.77
N ARG A 706 -38.60 8.98 -11.22
CA ARG A 706 -37.38 9.68 -10.82
C ARG A 706 -36.66 8.98 -9.64
N ILE A 707 -37.42 8.54 -8.62
CA ILE A 707 -36.86 7.75 -7.51
C ILE A 707 -36.26 6.45 -8.06
N GLN A 708 -36.96 5.72 -8.91
CA GLN A 708 -36.44 4.49 -9.53
C GLN A 708 -35.13 4.76 -10.29
N THR A 709 -35.04 5.87 -11.02
CA THR A 709 -33.82 6.27 -11.75
C THR A 709 -32.64 6.46 -10.79
N ILE A 710 -32.85 7.08 -9.62
CA ILE A 710 -31.81 7.28 -8.64
C ILE A 710 -31.27 5.92 -8.12
N TRP A 711 -32.17 4.99 -7.75
CA TRP A 711 -31.76 3.63 -7.30
C TRP A 711 -31.03 2.85 -8.38
N LYS A 712 -31.55 2.88 -9.62
CA LYS A 712 -30.93 2.20 -10.77
C LYS A 712 -29.52 2.69 -11.03
N ARG A 713 -29.30 4.02 -10.98
CA ARG A 713 -27.97 4.60 -11.23
C ARG A 713 -27.00 4.42 -10.06
N ALA A 714 -27.48 4.55 -8.80
CA ALA A 714 -26.63 4.44 -7.63
C ALA A 714 -26.36 2.98 -7.21
N LEU A 715 -27.42 2.14 -7.20
CA LEU A 715 -27.37 0.79 -6.60
C LEU A 715 -27.59 -0.34 -7.62
N ASN A 716 -27.73 -0.01 -8.90
CA ASN A 716 -27.95 -0.97 -9.99
C ASN A 716 -29.20 -1.88 -9.80
N ARG A 717 -30.19 -1.44 -9.03
CA ARG A 717 -31.45 -2.14 -8.78
C ARG A 717 -32.64 -1.20 -8.66
N ALA A 718 -33.83 -1.72 -8.74
CA ALA A 718 -35.02 -0.97 -8.38
C ALA A 718 -35.12 -0.79 -6.85
N PRO A 719 -35.79 0.27 -6.34
CA PRO A 719 -36.13 0.39 -4.95
C PRO A 719 -37.14 -0.68 -4.54
N THR A 720 -37.08 -1.16 -3.32
CA THR A 720 -38.15 -1.95 -2.70
C THR A 720 -39.39 -1.09 -2.50
N PRO A 721 -40.60 -1.68 -2.29
CA PRO A 721 -41.80 -0.89 -2.00
C PRO A 721 -41.66 0.05 -0.82
N THR A 722 -40.94 -0.38 0.23
CA THR A 722 -40.69 0.45 1.42
C THR A 722 -39.74 1.62 1.09
N GLU A 723 -38.62 1.35 0.44
CA GLU A 723 -37.67 2.40 0.00
C GLU A 723 -38.35 3.43 -0.93
N LEU A 724 -39.21 2.98 -1.85
CA LEU A 724 -39.97 3.87 -2.74
C LEU A 724 -40.92 4.77 -1.95
N SER A 725 -41.62 4.21 -0.96
CA SER A 725 -42.56 4.95 -0.09
C SER A 725 -41.83 5.99 0.76
N ASP A 726 -40.69 5.60 1.38
CA ASP A 726 -39.90 6.48 2.23
C ASP A 726 -39.28 7.62 1.41
N ALA A 727 -38.72 7.30 0.24
CA ALA A 727 -38.17 8.29 -0.67
C ALA A 727 -39.23 9.29 -1.16
N ARG A 728 -40.42 8.81 -1.49
CA ARG A 728 -41.58 9.66 -1.87
C ARG A 728 -41.93 10.61 -0.72
N SER A 729 -42.11 10.08 0.49
CA SER A 729 -42.38 10.88 1.67
C SER A 729 -41.33 11.97 1.88
N LEU A 730 -40.02 11.64 1.73
CA LEU A 730 -38.95 12.62 1.85
C LEU A 730 -39.11 13.77 0.83
N VAL A 731 -39.26 13.45 -0.47
CA VAL A 731 -39.32 14.48 -1.52
C VAL A 731 -40.58 15.32 -1.50
N GLU A 732 -41.66 14.81 -0.92
CA GLU A 732 -42.95 15.51 -0.80
C GLU A 732 -42.99 16.41 0.48
N THR A 733 -42.35 15.99 1.55
CA THR A 733 -42.47 16.66 2.87
C THR A 733 -41.31 17.60 3.19
N MET A 734 -40.13 17.36 2.64
CA MET A 734 -38.92 18.17 2.91
C MET A 734 -39.06 19.63 2.41
N GLN A 735 -38.59 20.57 3.21
CA GLN A 735 -38.50 21.98 2.84
C GLN A 735 -37.06 22.48 2.96
N PRO A 736 -36.55 23.25 2.00
CA PRO A 736 -37.20 23.61 0.72
C PRO A 736 -37.21 22.42 -0.27
N ARG A 737 -38.27 22.27 -1.03
CA ARG A 737 -38.44 21.19 -2.03
C ARG A 737 -37.30 21.13 -3.05
N SER A 738 -36.64 22.24 -3.33
CA SER A 738 -35.49 22.29 -4.27
C SER A 738 -34.32 21.43 -3.80
N GLN A 739 -34.15 21.21 -2.50
CA GLN A 739 -33.07 20.40 -1.92
C GLN A 739 -33.47 18.93 -1.71
N ALA A 740 -34.75 18.58 -1.73
CA ALA A 740 -35.21 17.23 -1.40
C ALA A 740 -34.59 16.14 -2.29
N TRP A 741 -34.44 16.43 -3.59
CA TRP A 741 -33.85 15.50 -4.54
C TRP A 741 -32.33 15.33 -4.35
N SER A 742 -31.59 16.41 -4.07
CA SER A 742 -30.15 16.32 -3.80
C SER A 742 -29.86 15.60 -2.49
N VAL A 743 -30.70 15.83 -1.45
CA VAL A 743 -30.58 15.10 -0.18
C VAL A 743 -30.87 13.60 -0.37
N LEU A 744 -31.88 13.23 -1.17
CA LEU A 744 -32.17 11.84 -1.50
C LEU A 744 -30.99 11.19 -2.23
N CYS A 745 -30.43 11.87 -3.24
CA CYS A 745 -29.24 11.38 -3.96
C CYS A 745 -28.05 11.21 -3.01
N GLN A 746 -27.77 12.21 -2.14
CA GLN A 746 -26.68 12.15 -1.18
C GLN A 746 -26.87 10.99 -0.18
N ALA A 747 -28.09 10.79 0.31
CA ALA A 747 -28.39 9.70 1.25
C ALA A 747 -28.03 8.33 0.65
N LEU A 748 -28.36 8.09 -0.63
CA LEU A 748 -28.01 6.86 -1.31
C LEU A 748 -26.49 6.69 -1.53
N LEU A 749 -25.80 7.74 -1.96
CA LEU A 749 -24.33 7.73 -2.10
C LEU A 749 -23.63 7.47 -0.76
N ALA A 750 -24.26 7.79 0.37
CA ALA A 750 -23.71 7.54 1.71
C ALA A 750 -24.04 6.13 2.27
N THR A 751 -24.86 5.32 1.60
CA THR A 751 -25.25 3.99 2.08
C THR A 751 -24.10 3.00 2.07
N ASN A 752 -24.19 1.96 2.90
CA ASN A 752 -23.23 0.85 2.86
C ASN A 752 -23.35 0.05 1.54
N GLU A 753 -24.56 -0.10 1.00
CA GLU A 753 -24.76 -0.79 -0.27
C GLU A 753 -24.03 -0.11 -1.43
N PHE A 754 -23.95 1.22 -1.41
CA PHE A 754 -23.15 1.96 -2.39
C PHE A 754 -21.65 1.72 -2.24
N ARG A 755 -21.15 1.70 -0.98
CA ARG A 755 -19.71 1.70 -0.66
C ARG A 755 -19.04 0.33 -0.65
N TYR A 756 -19.82 -0.74 -0.49
CA TYR A 756 -19.30 -2.09 -0.36
C TYR A 756 -19.56 -2.96 -1.58
N VAL A 757 -18.67 -3.91 -1.79
CA VAL A 757 -18.77 -4.97 -2.79
C VAL A 757 -18.85 -6.30 -2.05
N ASP A 758 -19.91 -7.05 -2.36
CA ASP A 758 -20.18 -8.37 -1.80
C ASP A 758 -19.48 -9.49 -2.57
#